data_d7ffc9683d3c0526adf10ad0ef07c981
#
_entry.id   d7ffc9683d3c0526adf10ad0ef07c981
#
_cell.length_a   1.000
_cell.length_b   1.000
_cell.length_c   1.000
_cell.angle_alpha   90.00
_cell.angle_beta   90.00
_cell.angle_gamma   90.00
#
_symmetry.space_group_name_H-M   'P 1'
#
loop_
_entity.id
_entity.type
_entity.pdbx_description
1 polymer ?
#
loop_
_entity_poly.entity_id
_entity_poly.type
_entity_poly.pdbx_seq_one_letter_code
_entity_poly.pdbx_strand_id
1 'polypeptide(L)'
;MNRLLWTPKQDSIQNSRMTDFQNFVEKTIGKKFKNYSELHSWSVHDLNQFWGTLWDYAPVIHSQKYEEVFRSGARFRDAKFFPGAKLNFAENLLRKKDESLALFYRGESGAEAQLTYSELYKRVGALAAYLISEGVGPGDRVAGLMPNVPDTVLGMLATTSIGAIWTSCSPDFGAKGVLDRFGQIRPKILISTDRYEFKGKSLPLSGIVTEIAAQLPDLKKILIGEYPSIESKSLEKRMESFPKNSIPLEESYKPFWGKEPSFFQTTFDHPVYIMYSSGTTGLPKCMVQGSGVFLNHWKELALHSDLREGDGIFYYTTCGWMMWNWLVSSLSIGATVHLFDGNPFHPSPEVLFKYAADRKIKIFGVGAKYILTLEKDKYKPSSDLSSIGAVLSTGSPLPGYGFEYVYDSWGKGLRLSSISGGTDLNGCFALGNPNLPVHASELQSLGLGMAVEIFDDSGKPIHEQKGELVCTKPFPSMPLEFWNDSDGKKYEGAYFDTFPNIWRHGDFAEILSNGGMVVYGRSDATLNPGGVRIGTADLYSLLETISEIGDSVVIGQEWKDDVRVVLFLKMSPESNLTPELEARIRKDIKEKVSPRHVPAKIVQVADIPYTRNMKKVEIAVKKTVQGEPVTNKDALINPEALEYYKNLPQLSVD
;
A
#
# COMPACT_ATOMS: atom_id res chain seq x y z
N MET A 1 22.98 -1.74 17.94
CA MET A 1 21.71 -2.51 17.87
C MET A 1 20.60 -1.63 18.42
N ASN A 2 19.49 -1.57 17.71
CA ASN A 2 18.32 -0.85 18.18
C ASN A 2 17.69 -1.55 19.40
N ARG A 3 16.90 -0.80 20.18
CA ARG A 3 16.30 -1.32 21.41
C ARG A 3 15.33 -2.46 21.12
N LEU A 4 15.48 -3.60 21.82
CA LEU A 4 14.53 -4.71 21.79
C LEU A 4 13.23 -4.31 22.51
N LEU A 5 12.08 -4.48 21.85
CA LEU A 5 10.78 -4.09 22.36
C LEU A 5 9.83 -5.27 22.59
N TRP A 6 9.95 -6.33 21.80
CA TRP A 6 9.11 -7.51 21.92
C TRP A 6 9.86 -8.77 21.47
N THR A 7 9.53 -9.89 22.11
CA THR A 7 10.08 -11.21 21.77
C THR A 7 8.93 -12.22 21.70
N PRO A 8 8.87 -13.07 20.66
CA PRO A 8 7.84 -14.10 20.56
C PRO A 8 8.01 -15.14 21.67
N LYS A 9 6.88 -15.63 22.18
CA LYS A 9 6.89 -16.77 23.10
C LYS A 9 7.21 -18.05 22.35
N GLN A 10 7.85 -19.03 23.02
CA GLN A 10 8.21 -20.30 22.40
C GLN A 10 7.01 -21.03 21.79
N ASP A 11 5.89 -21.05 22.51
CA ASP A 11 4.65 -21.67 22.02
C ASP A 11 4.11 -20.95 20.78
N SER A 12 4.24 -19.63 20.71
CA SER A 12 3.82 -18.86 19.52
C SER A 12 4.69 -19.19 18.31
N ILE A 13 6.00 -19.35 18.51
CA ILE A 13 6.91 -19.77 17.44
C ILE A 13 6.53 -21.16 16.93
N GLN A 14 6.36 -22.13 17.83
CA GLN A 14 6.04 -23.51 17.47
C GLN A 14 4.73 -23.64 16.71
N ASN A 15 3.75 -22.79 17.03
CA ASN A 15 2.42 -22.81 16.42
C ASN A 15 2.24 -21.81 15.28
N SER A 16 3.28 -21.05 14.88
CA SER A 16 3.17 -20.09 13.79
C SER A 16 3.05 -20.77 12.43
N ARG A 17 2.36 -20.14 11.47
CA ARG A 17 2.34 -20.60 10.08
C ARG A 17 3.72 -20.55 9.42
N MET A 18 4.60 -19.67 9.86
CA MET A 18 5.99 -19.64 9.39
C MET A 18 6.74 -20.92 9.77
N THR A 19 6.57 -21.42 11.00
CA THR A 19 7.14 -22.69 11.46
C THR A 19 6.50 -23.88 10.75
N ASP A 20 5.19 -23.86 10.57
CA ASP A 20 4.47 -24.88 9.80
C ASP A 20 5.01 -24.98 8.36
N PHE A 21 5.17 -23.84 7.70
CA PHE A 21 5.75 -23.79 6.35
C PHE A 21 7.20 -24.28 6.34
N GLN A 22 8.03 -23.86 7.29
CA GLN A 22 9.40 -24.36 7.40
C GLN A 22 9.42 -25.88 7.54
N ASN A 23 8.60 -26.46 8.40
CA ASN A 23 8.51 -27.92 8.59
C ASN A 23 8.05 -28.62 7.30
N PHE A 24 7.09 -28.05 6.57
CA PHE A 24 6.65 -28.57 5.27
C PHE A 24 7.80 -28.57 4.25
N VAL A 25 8.51 -27.45 4.13
CA VAL A 25 9.68 -27.30 3.25
C VAL A 25 10.74 -28.34 3.62
N GLU A 26 11.14 -28.43 4.88
CA GLU A 26 12.16 -29.37 5.36
C GLU A 26 11.83 -30.82 5.03
N LYS A 27 10.56 -31.19 5.17
CA LYS A 27 10.06 -32.53 4.80
C LYS A 27 10.11 -32.77 3.29
N THR A 28 9.74 -31.73 2.50
CA THR A 28 9.65 -31.83 1.04
C THR A 28 11.01 -31.94 0.36
N ILE A 29 11.99 -31.15 0.84
CA ILE A 29 13.30 -31.06 0.19
C ILE A 29 14.40 -31.86 0.92
N GLY A 30 14.10 -32.41 2.10
CA GLY A 30 15.06 -33.20 2.90
C GLY A 30 16.18 -32.36 3.54
N LYS A 31 16.02 -31.03 3.67
CA LYS A 31 17.01 -30.10 4.24
C LYS A 31 16.46 -29.43 5.49
N LYS A 32 17.29 -29.28 6.52
CA LYS A 32 16.95 -28.56 7.76
C LYS A 32 17.44 -27.13 7.72
N PHE A 33 16.69 -26.22 8.35
CA PHE A 33 17.06 -24.81 8.52
C PHE A 33 17.21 -24.49 10.00
N LYS A 34 18.34 -23.91 10.37
CA LYS A 34 18.64 -23.54 11.78
C LYS A 34 17.86 -22.30 12.22
N ASN A 35 17.59 -21.39 11.29
CA ASN A 35 16.94 -20.11 11.57
C ASN A 35 16.29 -19.55 10.30
N TYR A 36 15.60 -18.42 10.46
CA TYR A 36 14.94 -17.74 9.36
C TYR A 36 15.91 -17.29 8.26
N SER A 37 17.12 -16.85 8.59
CA SER A 37 18.11 -16.40 7.60
C SER A 37 18.49 -17.52 6.62
N GLU A 38 18.64 -18.75 7.11
CA GLU A 38 18.90 -19.92 6.23
C GLU A 38 17.69 -20.25 5.36
N LEU A 39 16.46 -20.15 5.91
CA LEU A 39 15.22 -20.35 5.15
C LEU A 39 15.06 -19.27 4.07
N HIS A 40 15.29 -17.99 4.41
CA HIS A 40 15.24 -16.88 3.45
C HIS A 40 16.31 -17.05 2.37
N SER A 41 17.56 -17.33 2.74
CA SER A 41 18.64 -17.56 1.78
C SER A 41 18.30 -18.67 0.78
N TRP A 42 17.73 -19.79 1.24
CA TRP A 42 17.24 -20.83 0.35
C TRP A 42 16.13 -20.33 -0.57
N SER A 43 15.17 -19.57 -0.04
CA SER A 43 14.02 -19.09 -0.80
C SER A 43 14.38 -18.15 -1.96
N VAL A 44 15.49 -17.44 -1.85
CA VAL A 44 16.00 -16.54 -2.90
C VAL A 44 17.10 -17.19 -3.76
N HIS A 45 17.76 -18.24 -3.27
CA HIS A 45 18.79 -18.93 -4.04
C HIS A 45 18.19 -19.83 -5.11
N ASP A 46 17.15 -20.60 -4.76
CA ASP A 46 16.46 -21.54 -5.66
C ASP A 46 14.99 -21.14 -5.84
N LEU A 47 14.73 -20.24 -6.80
CA LEU A 47 13.38 -19.76 -7.09
C LEU A 47 12.44 -20.88 -7.55
N ASN A 48 12.94 -21.88 -8.31
CA ASN A 48 12.12 -23.02 -8.74
C ASN A 48 11.62 -23.81 -7.53
N GLN A 49 12.55 -24.16 -6.64
CA GLN A 49 12.19 -24.98 -5.48
C GLN A 49 11.30 -24.20 -4.51
N PHE A 50 11.62 -22.92 -4.23
CA PHE A 50 10.83 -22.11 -3.31
C PHE A 50 9.40 -21.87 -3.80
N TRP A 51 9.23 -21.30 -4.99
CA TRP A 51 7.90 -20.95 -5.50
C TRP A 51 7.06 -22.18 -5.80
N GLY A 52 7.69 -23.29 -6.24
CA GLY A 52 7.01 -24.57 -6.41
C GLY A 52 6.52 -25.15 -5.09
N THR A 53 7.36 -25.15 -4.05
CA THR A 53 6.98 -25.60 -2.71
C THR A 53 5.90 -24.71 -2.10
N LEU A 54 5.98 -23.39 -2.32
CA LEU A 54 4.94 -22.48 -1.87
C LEU A 54 3.60 -22.70 -2.59
N TRP A 55 3.62 -22.96 -3.90
CA TRP A 55 2.42 -23.34 -4.66
C TRP A 55 1.73 -24.57 -4.10
N ASP A 56 2.51 -25.62 -3.79
CA ASP A 56 1.96 -26.88 -3.25
C ASP A 56 1.50 -26.73 -1.78
N TYR A 57 2.09 -25.80 -1.02
CA TYR A 57 1.68 -25.49 0.35
C TYR A 57 0.47 -24.54 0.40
N ALA A 58 0.45 -23.52 -0.43
CA ALA A 58 -0.69 -22.64 -0.60
C ALA A 58 -1.77 -23.41 -1.36
N PRO A 59 -3.03 -23.36 -0.90
CA PRO A 59 -4.08 -24.15 -1.54
C PRO A 59 -4.55 -23.49 -2.85
N VAL A 60 -3.69 -23.46 -3.87
CA VAL A 60 -3.95 -22.84 -5.17
C VAL A 60 -5.01 -23.62 -5.95
N ILE A 61 -6.13 -22.94 -6.31
CA ILE A 61 -7.14 -23.51 -7.20
C ILE A 61 -6.72 -23.23 -8.65
N HIS A 62 -6.63 -24.26 -9.47
CA HIS A 62 -6.21 -24.18 -10.87
C HIS A 62 -6.92 -25.24 -11.72
N SER A 63 -7.21 -24.93 -12.96
CA SER A 63 -7.74 -25.92 -13.93
C SER A 63 -6.62 -26.67 -14.66
N GLN A 64 -5.43 -26.08 -14.73
CA GLN A 64 -4.24 -26.70 -15.30
C GLN A 64 -3.02 -26.35 -14.44
N LYS A 65 -2.25 -27.35 -14.01
CA LYS A 65 -0.98 -27.15 -13.32
C LYS A 65 0.07 -26.62 -14.31
N TYR A 66 1.06 -25.92 -13.80
CA TYR A 66 2.18 -25.40 -14.57
C TYR A 66 3.05 -26.51 -15.20
N GLU A 67 3.73 -26.18 -16.27
CA GLU A 67 4.75 -27.04 -16.91
C GLU A 67 6.09 -26.91 -16.17
N GLU A 68 6.45 -25.71 -15.76
CA GLU A 68 7.61 -25.39 -14.93
C GLU A 68 7.27 -24.26 -13.96
N VAL A 69 8.03 -24.15 -12.87
CA VAL A 69 7.79 -23.13 -11.83
C VAL A 69 8.32 -21.76 -12.26
N PHE A 70 9.54 -21.74 -12.78
CA PHE A 70 10.23 -20.50 -13.13
C PHE A 70 11.08 -20.70 -14.38
N ARG A 71 10.89 -19.82 -15.35
CA ARG A 71 11.69 -19.71 -16.56
C ARG A 71 12.39 -18.37 -16.57
N SER A 72 13.73 -18.39 -16.58
CA SER A 72 14.53 -17.18 -16.72
C SER A 72 14.33 -16.58 -18.11
N GLY A 73 14.35 -15.25 -18.20
CA GLY A 73 14.36 -14.52 -19.47
C GLY A 73 15.76 -13.99 -19.82
N ALA A 74 15.88 -13.35 -20.98
CA ALA A 74 17.10 -12.62 -21.35
C ALA A 74 17.32 -11.39 -20.44
N ARG A 75 16.24 -10.78 -19.99
CA ARG A 75 16.24 -9.65 -19.04
C ARG A 75 15.45 -10.05 -17.80
N PHE A 76 15.67 -9.34 -16.70
CA PHE A 76 14.95 -9.52 -15.44
C PHE A 76 13.42 -9.56 -15.65
N ARG A 77 12.88 -8.61 -16.40
CA ARG A 77 11.43 -8.49 -16.67
C ARG A 77 10.86 -9.58 -17.60
N ASP A 78 11.70 -10.28 -18.35
CA ASP A 78 11.25 -11.33 -19.27
C ASP A 78 11.03 -12.68 -18.56
N ALA A 79 11.38 -12.75 -17.29
CA ALA A 79 11.17 -13.95 -16.46
C ALA A 79 9.69 -14.32 -16.38
N LYS A 80 9.40 -15.62 -16.40
CA LYS A 80 8.05 -16.16 -16.30
C LYS A 80 7.93 -17.08 -15.10
N PHE A 81 6.86 -16.88 -14.34
CA PHE A 81 6.48 -17.79 -13.26
C PHE A 81 5.30 -18.64 -13.70
N PHE A 82 5.35 -19.91 -13.37
CA PHE A 82 4.32 -20.91 -13.61
C PHE A 82 3.77 -20.94 -15.07
N PRO A 83 4.66 -20.92 -16.10
CA PRO A 83 4.17 -21.08 -17.47
C PRO A 83 3.39 -22.38 -17.62
N GLY A 84 2.33 -22.31 -18.43
CA GLY A 84 1.39 -23.42 -18.60
C GLY A 84 0.26 -23.49 -17.59
N ALA A 85 0.39 -22.86 -16.41
CA ALA A 85 -0.69 -22.83 -15.42
C ALA A 85 -1.91 -22.06 -15.95
N LYS A 86 -3.12 -22.60 -15.61
CA LYS A 86 -4.38 -21.91 -15.82
C LYS A 86 -5.18 -21.86 -14.53
N LEU A 87 -5.55 -20.67 -14.13
CA LEU A 87 -6.27 -20.39 -12.90
C LEU A 87 -7.12 -19.13 -13.04
N ASN A 88 -7.94 -18.86 -12.04
CA ASN A 88 -8.64 -17.58 -11.91
C ASN A 88 -8.33 -16.92 -10.57
N PHE A 89 -8.01 -15.65 -10.60
CA PHE A 89 -7.67 -14.86 -9.39
C PHE A 89 -8.85 -14.85 -8.40
N ALA A 90 -10.06 -14.48 -8.86
CA ALA A 90 -11.24 -14.38 -8.00
C ALA A 90 -11.66 -15.74 -7.43
N GLU A 91 -11.49 -16.83 -8.19
CA GLU A 91 -11.78 -18.20 -7.71
C GLU A 91 -10.93 -18.55 -6.48
N ASN A 92 -9.67 -18.16 -6.48
CA ASN A 92 -8.76 -18.38 -5.36
C ASN A 92 -9.14 -17.54 -4.12
N LEU A 93 -9.76 -16.37 -4.29
CA LEU A 93 -10.26 -15.55 -3.19
C LEU A 93 -11.63 -16.02 -2.68
N LEU A 94 -12.46 -16.60 -3.55
CA LEU A 94 -13.82 -17.09 -3.26
C LEU A 94 -13.88 -18.60 -2.99
N ARG A 95 -12.78 -19.16 -2.50
CA ARG A 95 -12.68 -20.61 -2.21
C ARG A 95 -13.66 -21.11 -1.15
N LYS A 96 -14.03 -20.26 -0.17
CA LYS A 96 -15.08 -20.52 0.81
C LYS A 96 -16.45 -20.14 0.24
N LYS A 97 -17.47 -20.89 0.64
CA LYS A 97 -18.86 -20.68 0.20
C LYS A 97 -19.85 -20.89 1.34
N ASP A 98 -19.35 -20.91 2.57
CA ASP A 98 -20.15 -21.15 3.77
C ASP A 98 -20.72 -19.83 4.36
N GLU A 99 -21.46 -19.94 5.45
CA GLU A 99 -22.08 -18.80 6.13
C GLU A 99 -21.12 -18.05 7.09
N SER A 100 -19.81 -18.37 7.07
CA SER A 100 -18.84 -17.58 7.83
C SER A 100 -18.68 -16.18 7.24
N LEU A 101 -18.31 -15.23 8.08
CA LEU A 101 -18.22 -13.83 7.70
C LEU A 101 -17.02 -13.59 6.77
N ALA A 102 -17.28 -13.09 5.56
CA ALA A 102 -16.25 -12.69 4.61
C ALA A 102 -15.88 -11.22 4.74
N LEU A 103 -16.88 -10.33 4.74
CA LEU A 103 -16.69 -8.90 4.80
C LEU A 103 -17.49 -8.32 5.97
N PHE A 104 -16.88 -7.42 6.71
CA PHE A 104 -17.57 -6.55 7.66
C PHE A 104 -17.11 -5.11 7.43
N TYR A 105 -18.06 -4.23 7.27
CA TYR A 105 -17.87 -2.80 7.05
C TYR A 105 -18.36 -1.99 8.24
N ARG A 106 -17.64 -0.92 8.58
CA ARG A 106 -18.10 0.16 9.45
C ARG A 106 -17.70 1.50 8.86
N GLY A 107 -18.66 2.42 8.73
CA GLY A 107 -18.40 3.82 8.37
C GLY A 107 -18.10 4.70 9.58
N GLU A 108 -17.57 5.89 9.35
CA GLU A 108 -17.29 6.86 10.44
C GLU A 108 -18.56 7.29 11.19
N SER A 109 -19.74 7.25 10.55
CA SER A 109 -21.04 7.51 11.15
C SER A 109 -21.54 6.36 12.05
N GLY A 110 -20.86 5.22 12.05
CA GLY A 110 -21.28 4.01 12.75
C GLY A 110 -22.22 3.11 11.95
N ALA A 111 -22.50 3.42 10.68
CA ALA A 111 -23.21 2.51 9.78
C ALA A 111 -22.42 1.21 9.58
N GLU A 112 -23.10 0.07 9.60
CA GLU A 112 -22.48 -1.25 9.44
C GLU A 112 -23.13 -2.02 8.30
N ALA A 113 -22.33 -2.83 7.61
CA ALA A 113 -22.77 -3.81 6.62
C ALA A 113 -21.89 -5.05 6.70
N GLN A 114 -22.43 -6.20 6.36
CA GLN A 114 -21.68 -7.45 6.36
C GLN A 114 -22.14 -8.38 5.24
N LEU A 115 -21.23 -9.24 4.80
CA LEU A 115 -21.51 -10.32 3.86
C LEU A 115 -20.83 -11.59 4.33
N THR A 116 -21.55 -12.71 4.31
CA THR A 116 -20.97 -14.04 4.45
C THR A 116 -20.24 -14.44 3.17
N TYR A 117 -19.38 -15.48 3.23
CA TYR A 117 -18.74 -16.03 2.03
C TYR A 117 -19.78 -16.54 1.02
N SER A 118 -20.87 -17.16 1.49
CA SER A 118 -21.99 -17.62 0.66
C SER A 118 -22.69 -16.46 -0.06
N GLU A 119 -22.97 -15.36 0.66
CA GLU A 119 -23.62 -14.19 0.07
C GLU A 119 -22.70 -13.47 -0.92
N LEU A 120 -21.42 -13.28 -0.58
CA LEU A 120 -20.44 -12.68 -1.47
C LEU A 120 -20.29 -13.50 -2.76
N TYR A 121 -20.19 -14.82 -2.66
CA TYR A 121 -20.11 -15.74 -3.79
C TYR A 121 -21.32 -15.58 -4.73
N LYS A 122 -22.54 -15.59 -4.19
CA LYS A 122 -23.79 -15.43 -4.96
C LYS A 122 -23.87 -14.07 -5.65
N ARG A 123 -23.52 -12.98 -4.94
CA ARG A 123 -23.52 -11.61 -5.51
C ARG A 123 -22.48 -11.49 -6.62
N VAL A 124 -21.28 -12.07 -6.44
CA VAL A 124 -20.24 -12.08 -7.48
C VAL A 124 -20.74 -12.79 -8.73
N GLY A 125 -21.41 -13.95 -8.59
CA GLY A 125 -21.97 -14.67 -9.73
C GLY A 125 -23.01 -13.85 -10.49
N ALA A 126 -23.92 -13.20 -9.78
CA ALA A 126 -24.95 -12.38 -10.37
C ALA A 126 -24.36 -11.14 -11.09
N LEU A 127 -23.44 -10.41 -10.46
CA LEU A 127 -22.80 -9.24 -11.08
C LEU A 127 -21.90 -9.63 -12.25
N ALA A 128 -21.17 -10.74 -12.15
CA ALA A 128 -20.37 -11.28 -13.26
C ALA A 128 -21.24 -11.62 -14.49
N ALA A 129 -22.42 -12.25 -14.28
CA ALA A 129 -23.37 -12.54 -15.34
C ALA A 129 -23.92 -11.26 -15.99
N TYR A 130 -24.20 -10.23 -15.19
CA TYR A 130 -24.58 -8.91 -15.72
C TYR A 130 -23.46 -8.30 -16.57
N LEU A 131 -22.21 -8.28 -16.08
CA LEU A 131 -21.08 -7.73 -16.83
C LEU A 131 -20.89 -8.43 -18.18
N ILE A 132 -21.04 -9.76 -18.22
CA ILE A 132 -21.02 -10.56 -19.47
C ILE A 132 -22.15 -10.11 -20.41
N SER A 133 -23.37 -9.89 -19.91
CA SER A 133 -24.51 -9.45 -20.73
C SER A 133 -24.31 -8.07 -21.35
N GLU A 134 -23.51 -7.21 -20.71
CA GLU A 134 -23.11 -5.89 -21.24
C GLU A 134 -21.89 -5.97 -22.18
N GLY A 135 -21.42 -7.20 -22.50
CA GLY A 135 -20.31 -7.44 -23.40
C GLY A 135 -18.94 -7.17 -22.77
N VAL A 136 -18.82 -7.34 -21.46
CA VAL A 136 -17.50 -7.33 -20.77
C VAL A 136 -16.93 -8.73 -20.80
N GLY A 137 -15.68 -8.87 -21.21
CA GLY A 137 -14.97 -10.14 -21.29
C GLY A 137 -13.49 -10.00 -20.94
N PRO A 138 -12.70 -11.07 -21.16
CA PRO A 138 -11.28 -11.07 -20.85
C PRO A 138 -10.53 -9.90 -21.49
N GLY A 139 -9.72 -9.20 -20.67
CA GLY A 139 -8.94 -8.03 -21.11
C GLY A 139 -9.71 -6.71 -21.15
N ASP A 140 -11.03 -6.70 -20.99
CA ASP A 140 -11.80 -5.46 -20.84
C ASP A 140 -11.59 -4.83 -19.46
N ARG A 141 -11.72 -3.50 -19.36
CA ARG A 141 -11.51 -2.77 -18.11
C ARG A 141 -12.83 -2.37 -17.49
N VAL A 142 -12.97 -2.66 -16.19
CA VAL A 142 -14.03 -2.16 -15.32
C VAL A 142 -13.37 -1.28 -14.26
N ALA A 143 -13.86 -0.05 -14.13
CA ALA A 143 -13.30 0.92 -13.19
C ALA A 143 -14.23 1.15 -12.00
N GLY A 144 -13.66 1.30 -10.81
CA GLY A 144 -14.37 1.68 -9.58
C GLY A 144 -13.95 3.08 -9.10
N LEU A 145 -14.86 4.04 -9.08
CA LEU A 145 -14.72 5.26 -8.30
C LEU A 145 -15.46 5.04 -6.98
N MET A 146 -14.77 4.44 -6.02
CA MET A 146 -15.41 3.78 -4.89
C MET A 146 -14.79 4.16 -3.54
N PRO A 147 -15.60 4.36 -2.50
CA PRO A 147 -15.13 4.32 -1.12
C PRO A 147 -14.76 2.88 -0.73
N ASN A 148 -14.23 2.70 0.48
CA ASN A 148 -13.82 1.38 0.97
C ASN A 148 -15.03 0.62 1.57
N VAL A 149 -15.95 0.18 0.71
CA VAL A 149 -17.21 -0.50 1.06
C VAL A 149 -17.28 -1.91 0.45
N PRO A 150 -18.22 -2.78 0.90
CA PRO A 150 -18.34 -4.15 0.37
C PRO A 150 -18.56 -4.21 -1.15
N ASP A 151 -19.28 -3.27 -1.73
CA ASP A 151 -19.55 -3.22 -3.18
C ASP A 151 -18.26 -3.01 -4.00
N THR A 152 -17.23 -2.40 -3.43
CA THR A 152 -15.91 -2.28 -4.09
C THR A 152 -15.24 -3.63 -4.24
N VAL A 153 -15.31 -4.46 -3.20
CA VAL A 153 -14.80 -5.84 -3.23
C VAL A 153 -15.62 -6.70 -4.20
N LEU A 154 -16.94 -6.54 -4.17
CA LEU A 154 -17.86 -7.21 -5.09
C LEU A 154 -17.51 -6.88 -6.56
N GLY A 155 -17.33 -5.60 -6.89
CA GLY A 155 -16.97 -5.14 -8.23
C GLY A 155 -15.65 -5.74 -8.72
N MET A 156 -14.60 -5.75 -7.88
CA MET A 156 -13.31 -6.35 -8.20
C MET A 156 -13.42 -7.86 -8.46
N LEU A 157 -14.09 -8.59 -7.57
CA LEU A 157 -14.21 -10.05 -7.69
C LEU A 157 -15.07 -10.46 -8.90
N ALA A 158 -16.18 -9.77 -9.16
CA ALA A 158 -17.01 -10.03 -10.34
C ALA A 158 -16.24 -9.75 -11.65
N THR A 159 -15.49 -8.66 -11.71
CA THR A 159 -14.67 -8.30 -12.86
C THR A 159 -13.58 -9.35 -13.13
N THR A 160 -12.81 -9.70 -12.11
CA THR A 160 -11.68 -10.62 -12.26
C THR A 160 -12.12 -12.06 -12.45
N SER A 161 -13.32 -12.45 -12.00
CA SER A 161 -13.87 -13.79 -12.24
C SER A 161 -14.07 -14.12 -13.73
N ILE A 162 -14.41 -13.12 -14.54
CA ILE A 162 -14.64 -13.26 -15.99
C ILE A 162 -13.39 -12.97 -16.83
N GLY A 163 -12.21 -12.82 -16.20
CA GLY A 163 -10.96 -12.50 -16.88
C GLY A 163 -10.84 -11.03 -17.31
N ALA A 164 -11.76 -10.16 -16.93
CA ALA A 164 -11.67 -8.72 -17.13
C ALA A 164 -10.73 -8.08 -16.09
N ILE A 165 -10.28 -6.86 -16.38
CA ILE A 165 -9.26 -6.15 -15.62
C ILE A 165 -9.93 -5.11 -14.71
N TRP A 166 -9.72 -5.22 -13.41
CA TRP A 166 -10.20 -4.24 -12.43
C TRP A 166 -9.25 -3.04 -12.30
N THR A 167 -9.79 -1.88 -12.01
CA THR A 167 -9.04 -0.73 -11.52
C THR A 167 -9.89 0.10 -10.59
N SER A 168 -9.28 0.81 -9.65
CA SER A 168 -10.04 1.67 -8.72
C SER A 168 -9.32 2.95 -8.33
N CYS A 169 -10.13 3.98 -8.07
CA CYS A 169 -9.73 5.24 -7.45
C CYS A 169 -10.66 5.54 -6.27
N SER A 170 -10.11 6.14 -5.23
CA SER A 170 -10.90 6.70 -4.13
C SER A 170 -11.66 7.95 -4.58
N PRO A 171 -12.87 8.21 -4.07
CA PRO A 171 -13.68 9.38 -4.44
C PRO A 171 -13.04 10.74 -4.16
N ASP A 172 -12.08 10.77 -3.24
CA ASP A 172 -11.36 11.99 -2.86
C ASP A 172 -10.35 12.50 -3.91
N PHE A 173 -10.12 11.74 -5.02
CA PHE A 173 -9.19 12.17 -6.08
C PHE A 173 -9.70 13.34 -6.94
N GLY A 174 -10.98 13.66 -6.92
CA GLY A 174 -11.57 14.65 -7.83
C GLY A 174 -11.56 14.20 -9.30
N ALA A 175 -12.34 14.89 -10.15
CA ALA A 175 -12.56 14.45 -11.53
C ALA A 175 -11.27 14.38 -12.36
N LYS A 176 -10.42 15.41 -12.28
CA LYS A 176 -9.14 15.41 -13.03
C LYS A 176 -8.23 14.27 -12.62
N GLY A 177 -8.05 14.04 -11.31
CA GLY A 177 -7.20 12.95 -10.83
C GLY A 177 -7.70 11.57 -11.24
N VAL A 178 -9.02 11.38 -11.35
CA VAL A 178 -9.64 10.15 -11.87
C VAL A 178 -9.42 10.02 -13.38
N LEU A 179 -9.62 11.11 -14.14
CA LEU A 179 -9.41 11.12 -15.60
C LEU A 179 -7.95 10.89 -15.99
N ASP A 180 -7.00 11.42 -15.24
CA ASP A 180 -5.57 11.16 -15.43
C ASP A 180 -5.21 9.65 -15.32
N ARG A 181 -6.10 8.85 -14.70
CA ARG A 181 -6.00 7.39 -14.55
C ARG A 181 -6.90 6.66 -15.54
N PHE A 182 -8.20 6.81 -15.39
CA PHE A 182 -9.19 6.06 -16.16
C PHE A 182 -9.20 6.43 -17.64
N GLY A 183 -8.88 7.67 -17.98
CA GLY A 183 -8.72 8.12 -19.36
C GLY A 183 -7.63 7.36 -20.13
N GLN A 184 -6.57 6.93 -19.44
CA GLN A 184 -5.50 6.16 -20.05
C GLN A 184 -5.93 4.73 -20.43
N ILE A 185 -6.82 4.12 -19.61
CA ILE A 185 -7.16 2.69 -19.72
C ILE A 185 -8.54 2.45 -20.37
N ARG A 186 -9.35 3.51 -20.56
CA ARG A 186 -10.61 3.50 -21.30
C ARG A 186 -11.58 2.39 -20.84
N PRO A 187 -12.15 2.48 -19.62
CA PRO A 187 -13.00 1.42 -19.09
C PRO A 187 -14.34 1.35 -19.82
N LYS A 188 -14.93 0.15 -19.94
CA LYS A 188 -16.28 -0.07 -20.49
C LYS A 188 -17.39 0.17 -19.46
N ILE A 189 -17.14 -0.15 -18.21
CA ILE A 189 -18.09 0.01 -17.10
C ILE A 189 -17.41 0.84 -16.00
N LEU A 190 -18.17 1.73 -15.41
CA LEU A 190 -17.81 2.44 -14.19
C LEU A 190 -18.73 1.99 -13.06
N ILE A 191 -18.17 1.60 -11.93
CA ILE A 191 -18.90 1.36 -10.68
C ILE A 191 -18.59 2.52 -9.74
N SER A 192 -19.62 3.10 -9.12
CA SER A 192 -19.49 4.17 -8.14
C SER A 192 -20.53 4.02 -7.05
N THR A 193 -20.46 4.84 -6.02
CA THR A 193 -21.53 5.01 -5.03
C THR A 193 -22.23 6.35 -5.24
N ASP A 194 -23.42 6.48 -4.66
CA ASP A 194 -24.18 7.72 -4.71
C ASP A 194 -23.49 8.87 -3.95
N ARG A 195 -22.74 8.54 -2.90
CA ARG A 195 -21.99 9.46 -2.05
C ARG A 195 -20.90 8.71 -1.27
N TYR A 196 -20.15 9.45 -0.47
CA TYR A 196 -19.31 8.94 0.61
C TYR A 196 -19.36 9.88 1.82
N GLU A 197 -18.88 9.45 2.98
CA GLU A 197 -18.84 10.26 4.20
C GLU A 197 -17.38 10.57 4.60
N PHE A 198 -17.14 11.81 5.01
CA PHE A 198 -15.83 12.21 5.52
C PHE A 198 -15.94 13.39 6.50
N LYS A 199 -15.41 13.22 7.72
CA LYS A 199 -15.48 14.22 8.82
C LYS A 199 -16.90 14.69 9.12
N GLY A 200 -17.84 13.75 9.20
CA GLY A 200 -19.25 14.03 9.48
C GLY A 200 -20.02 14.67 8.32
N LYS A 201 -19.43 14.76 7.13
CA LYS A 201 -20.09 15.34 5.95
C LYS A 201 -20.41 14.25 4.94
N SER A 202 -21.64 14.29 4.42
CA SER A 202 -22.06 13.46 3.29
C SER A 202 -21.72 14.20 1.99
N LEU A 203 -20.94 13.58 1.13
CA LEU A 203 -20.36 14.15 -0.08
C LEU A 203 -20.92 13.40 -1.31
N PRO A 204 -21.81 14.01 -2.12
CA PRO A 204 -22.40 13.36 -3.29
C PRO A 204 -21.37 13.18 -4.40
N LEU A 205 -21.45 12.07 -5.15
CA LEU A 205 -20.56 11.74 -6.25
C LEU A 205 -21.14 12.03 -7.64
N SER A 206 -22.41 12.41 -7.74
CA SER A 206 -23.08 12.62 -9.04
C SER A 206 -22.37 13.64 -9.94
N GLY A 207 -21.86 14.74 -9.37
CA GLY A 207 -21.12 15.76 -10.12
C GLY A 207 -19.82 15.20 -10.73
N ILE A 208 -18.99 14.55 -9.92
CA ILE A 208 -17.73 13.93 -10.37
C ILE A 208 -18.02 12.83 -11.41
N VAL A 209 -18.99 11.96 -11.15
CA VAL A 209 -19.37 10.87 -12.05
C VAL A 209 -19.82 11.43 -13.41
N THR A 210 -20.61 12.52 -13.42
CA THR A 210 -21.05 13.16 -14.66
C THR A 210 -19.88 13.73 -15.45
N GLU A 211 -18.96 14.41 -14.79
CA GLU A 211 -17.78 15.01 -15.42
C GLU A 211 -16.84 13.96 -16.03
N ILE A 212 -16.56 12.89 -15.30
CA ILE A 212 -15.66 11.82 -15.82
C ILE A 212 -16.34 11.00 -16.90
N ALA A 213 -17.64 10.72 -16.79
CA ALA A 213 -18.40 9.95 -17.79
C ALA A 213 -18.42 10.65 -19.14
N ALA A 214 -18.52 11.98 -19.17
CA ALA A 214 -18.51 12.77 -20.39
C ALA A 214 -17.17 12.67 -21.17
N GLN A 215 -16.08 12.28 -20.51
CA GLN A 215 -14.74 12.23 -21.06
C GLN A 215 -14.20 10.79 -21.24
N LEU A 216 -14.97 9.77 -20.91
CA LEU A 216 -14.61 8.36 -21.10
C LEU A 216 -15.33 7.78 -22.33
N PRO A 217 -14.68 7.73 -23.49
CA PRO A 217 -15.37 7.47 -24.77
C PRO A 217 -15.92 6.05 -24.92
N ASP A 218 -15.36 5.07 -24.21
CA ASP A 218 -15.77 3.66 -24.28
C ASP A 218 -16.76 3.27 -23.18
N LEU A 219 -17.15 4.22 -22.32
CA LEU A 219 -18.00 3.97 -21.18
C LEU A 219 -19.45 3.68 -21.60
N LYS A 220 -19.88 2.44 -21.44
CA LYS A 220 -21.24 1.99 -21.83
C LYS A 220 -22.26 2.20 -20.70
N LYS A 221 -21.91 1.81 -19.49
CA LYS A 221 -22.81 1.82 -18.32
C LYS A 221 -22.09 2.30 -17.07
N ILE A 222 -22.89 2.89 -16.18
CA ILE A 222 -22.46 3.34 -14.86
C ILE A 222 -23.33 2.62 -13.83
N LEU A 223 -22.72 1.92 -12.89
CA LEU A 223 -23.41 1.20 -11.83
C LEU A 223 -23.25 1.98 -10.52
N ILE A 224 -24.37 2.39 -9.91
CA ILE A 224 -24.36 3.20 -8.70
C ILE A 224 -24.82 2.37 -7.51
N GLY A 225 -23.90 2.06 -6.60
CA GLY A 225 -24.19 1.46 -5.31
C GLY A 225 -24.73 2.47 -4.30
N GLU A 226 -25.56 2.01 -3.38
CA GLU A 226 -25.96 2.82 -2.25
C GLU A 226 -24.86 2.80 -1.18
N TYR A 227 -24.36 3.98 -0.79
CA TYR A 227 -23.38 4.07 0.29
C TYR A 227 -24.02 3.66 1.62
N PRO A 228 -23.42 2.70 2.37
CA PRO A 228 -23.96 2.28 3.66
C PRO A 228 -23.96 3.45 4.66
N SER A 229 -25.13 3.86 5.12
CA SER A 229 -25.32 5.02 5.98
C SER A 229 -26.43 4.78 6.99
N ILE A 230 -26.38 5.47 8.13
CA ILE A 230 -27.48 5.50 9.12
C ILE A 230 -28.70 6.27 8.59
N GLU A 231 -28.50 7.21 7.67
CA GLU A 231 -29.58 7.98 7.08
C GLU A 231 -30.26 7.22 5.93
N SER A 232 -31.51 6.84 6.13
CA SER A 232 -32.35 6.19 5.11
C SER A 232 -32.92 7.24 4.12
N LYS A 233 -32.16 7.60 3.09
CA LYS A 233 -32.69 8.33 1.93
C LYS A 233 -32.64 7.42 0.70
N SER A 234 -33.78 7.21 0.04
CA SER A 234 -33.90 6.35 -1.14
C SER A 234 -32.86 6.70 -2.22
N LEU A 235 -32.10 5.72 -2.68
CA LEU A 235 -31.18 5.82 -3.82
C LEU A 235 -31.91 6.29 -5.07
N GLU A 236 -33.16 5.88 -5.29
CA GLU A 236 -33.99 6.25 -6.47
C GLU A 236 -34.03 7.75 -6.72
N LYS A 237 -34.27 8.56 -5.67
CA LYS A 237 -34.30 10.03 -5.80
C LYS A 237 -32.93 10.61 -6.15
N ARG A 238 -31.87 9.97 -5.71
CA ARG A 238 -30.50 10.43 -6.01
C ARG A 238 -30.04 10.04 -7.40
N MET A 239 -30.61 8.98 -7.97
CA MET A 239 -30.32 8.55 -9.35
C MET A 239 -30.64 9.61 -10.40
N GLU A 240 -31.61 10.48 -10.16
CA GLU A 240 -31.99 11.59 -11.07
C GLU A 240 -30.83 12.56 -11.37
N SER A 241 -29.84 12.64 -10.45
CA SER A 241 -28.66 13.51 -10.60
C SER A 241 -27.47 12.85 -11.32
N PHE A 242 -27.58 11.58 -11.68
CA PHE A 242 -26.55 10.84 -12.41
C PHE A 242 -26.79 10.83 -13.93
N PRO A 243 -25.76 10.51 -14.75
CA PRO A 243 -25.91 10.35 -16.20
C PRO A 243 -27.00 9.34 -16.57
N LYS A 244 -27.67 9.54 -17.71
CA LYS A 244 -28.81 8.69 -18.15
C LYS A 244 -28.47 7.21 -18.36
N ASN A 245 -27.21 6.88 -18.59
CA ASN A 245 -26.72 5.50 -18.69
C ASN A 245 -26.33 4.89 -17.34
N SER A 246 -26.71 5.53 -16.23
CA SER A 246 -26.52 5.03 -14.87
C SER A 246 -27.71 4.18 -14.44
N ILE A 247 -27.42 3.09 -13.73
CA ILE A 247 -28.41 2.22 -13.11
C ILE A 247 -27.98 1.89 -11.67
N PRO A 248 -28.91 1.63 -10.74
CA PRO A 248 -28.55 1.13 -9.43
C PRO A 248 -27.78 -0.20 -9.53
N LEU A 249 -26.69 -0.33 -8.78
CA LEU A 249 -25.83 -1.52 -8.83
C LEU A 249 -26.63 -2.80 -8.53
N GLU A 250 -27.44 -2.79 -7.48
CA GLU A 250 -28.24 -3.96 -7.10
C GLU A 250 -29.25 -4.34 -8.18
N GLU A 251 -29.94 -3.36 -8.78
CA GLU A 251 -30.90 -3.59 -9.87
C GLU A 251 -30.22 -4.16 -11.13
N SER A 252 -28.94 -3.87 -11.36
CA SER A 252 -28.19 -4.39 -12.50
C SER A 252 -28.04 -5.91 -12.45
N TYR A 253 -27.74 -6.46 -11.29
CA TYR A 253 -27.49 -7.91 -11.16
C TYR A 253 -28.67 -8.71 -10.59
N LYS A 254 -29.72 -8.05 -10.07
CA LYS A 254 -30.93 -8.72 -9.56
C LYS A 254 -31.57 -9.71 -10.54
N PRO A 255 -31.67 -9.42 -11.86
CA PRO A 255 -32.19 -10.40 -12.83
C PRO A 255 -31.34 -11.66 -12.98
N PHE A 256 -30.07 -11.60 -12.54
CA PHE A 256 -29.13 -12.71 -12.61
C PHE A 256 -28.96 -13.44 -11.28
N TRP A 257 -29.79 -13.10 -10.27
CA TRP A 257 -29.72 -13.74 -8.96
C TRP A 257 -29.84 -15.25 -9.06
N GLY A 258 -28.95 -15.99 -8.38
CA GLY A 258 -28.86 -17.44 -8.46
C GLY A 258 -27.91 -17.97 -9.54
N LYS A 259 -27.33 -17.09 -10.38
CA LYS A 259 -26.21 -17.48 -11.24
C LYS A 259 -24.94 -17.67 -10.40
N GLU A 260 -24.28 -18.79 -10.58
CA GLU A 260 -22.96 -19.02 -9.97
C GLU A 260 -21.86 -18.30 -10.75
N PRO A 261 -20.76 -17.89 -10.09
CA PRO A 261 -19.60 -17.32 -10.79
C PRO A 261 -19.06 -18.28 -11.85
N SER A 262 -18.85 -17.77 -13.05
CA SER A 262 -18.12 -18.48 -14.11
C SER A 262 -16.67 -18.00 -14.07
N PHE A 263 -15.78 -18.83 -13.54
CA PHE A 263 -14.37 -18.46 -13.42
C PHE A 263 -13.63 -18.71 -14.73
N PHE A 264 -13.40 -17.65 -15.51
CA PHE A 264 -12.66 -17.75 -16.75
C PHE A 264 -11.17 -18.06 -16.46
N GLN A 265 -10.73 -19.24 -16.87
CA GLN A 265 -9.37 -19.72 -16.58
C GLN A 265 -8.35 -19.04 -17.48
N THR A 266 -7.43 -18.29 -16.88
CA THR A 266 -6.42 -17.50 -17.56
C THR A 266 -5.02 -18.07 -17.33
N THR A 267 -4.04 -17.65 -18.13
CA THR A 267 -2.62 -17.89 -17.83
C THR A 267 -2.18 -17.13 -16.58
N PHE A 268 -1.10 -17.57 -15.96
CA PHE A 268 -0.59 -16.95 -14.73
C PHE A 268 -0.18 -15.47 -14.91
N ASP A 269 0.25 -15.10 -16.11
CA ASP A 269 0.61 -13.74 -16.50
C ASP A 269 -0.54 -12.95 -17.17
N HIS A 270 -1.80 -13.39 -17.01
CA HIS A 270 -2.95 -12.62 -17.46
C HIS A 270 -3.18 -11.42 -16.53
N PRO A 271 -3.49 -10.22 -17.08
CA PRO A 271 -3.82 -9.05 -16.28
C PRO A 271 -5.03 -9.25 -15.36
N VAL A 272 -4.88 -8.91 -14.08
CA VAL A 272 -5.93 -8.98 -13.06
C VAL A 272 -6.44 -7.60 -12.73
N TYR A 273 -5.53 -6.65 -12.46
CA TYR A 273 -5.89 -5.26 -12.20
C TYR A 273 -4.78 -4.28 -12.60
N ILE A 274 -5.17 -3.03 -12.77
CA ILE A 274 -4.27 -1.92 -13.05
C ILE A 274 -4.24 -1.02 -11.81
N MET A 275 -3.03 -0.74 -11.35
CA MET A 275 -2.75 0.15 -10.24
C MET A 275 -1.99 1.39 -10.71
N TYR A 276 -2.06 2.44 -9.90
CA TYR A 276 -1.45 3.71 -10.26
C TYR A 276 -0.44 4.15 -9.21
N SER A 277 0.73 4.58 -9.67
CA SER A 277 1.65 5.33 -8.84
C SER A 277 1.79 6.76 -9.35
N SER A 278 1.88 7.70 -8.42
CA SER A 278 2.18 9.08 -8.76
C SER A 278 3.63 9.16 -9.24
N GLY A 279 3.82 9.33 -10.56
CA GLY A 279 5.11 9.76 -11.07
C GLY A 279 5.43 11.18 -10.61
N THR A 280 6.70 11.49 -10.43
CA THR A 280 7.16 12.86 -10.12
C THR A 280 6.99 13.80 -11.31
N THR A 281 6.77 13.24 -12.52
CA THR A 281 6.60 13.98 -13.78
C THR A 281 5.57 13.27 -14.67
N GLY A 282 4.55 14.00 -15.13
CA GLY A 282 3.57 13.50 -16.10
C GLY A 282 2.37 12.74 -15.49
N LEU A 283 1.66 11.99 -16.33
CA LEU A 283 0.52 11.17 -15.92
C LEU A 283 0.96 10.04 -14.99
N PRO A 284 0.06 9.56 -14.09
CA PRO A 284 0.33 8.40 -13.25
C PRO A 284 0.75 7.18 -14.09
N LYS A 285 1.76 6.44 -13.61
CA LYS A 285 2.10 5.14 -14.21
C LYS A 285 0.92 4.18 -13.99
N CYS A 286 0.49 3.50 -15.05
CA CYS A 286 -0.56 2.49 -14.99
C CYS A 286 0.11 1.11 -14.99
N MET A 287 0.30 0.53 -13.82
CA MET A 287 1.00 -0.75 -13.62
C MET A 287 0.00 -1.90 -13.74
N VAL A 288 0.21 -2.76 -14.72
CA VAL A 288 -0.63 -3.94 -14.96
C VAL A 288 -0.12 -5.09 -14.11
N GLN A 289 -0.96 -5.61 -13.23
CA GLN A 289 -0.64 -6.70 -12.32
C GLN A 289 -1.30 -8.01 -12.77
N GLY A 290 -0.56 -9.11 -12.71
CA GLY A 290 -1.04 -10.46 -13.04
C GLY A 290 -1.40 -11.30 -11.82
N SER A 291 -1.75 -12.57 -12.05
CA SER A 291 -2.13 -13.50 -10.97
C SER A 291 -1.00 -13.81 -9.98
N GLY A 292 0.24 -13.44 -10.28
CA GLY A 292 1.38 -13.57 -9.37
C GLY A 292 1.21 -12.84 -8.04
N VAL A 293 0.42 -11.77 -8.02
CA VAL A 293 0.08 -11.03 -6.81
C VAL A 293 -0.65 -11.90 -5.78
N PHE A 294 -1.50 -12.84 -6.22
CA PHE A 294 -2.20 -13.76 -5.33
C PHE A 294 -1.21 -14.56 -4.47
N LEU A 295 -0.25 -15.22 -5.10
CA LEU A 295 0.70 -16.10 -4.40
C LEU A 295 1.66 -15.29 -3.49
N ASN A 296 2.07 -14.10 -3.94
CA ASN A 296 2.89 -13.20 -3.14
C ASN A 296 2.13 -12.67 -1.91
N HIS A 297 0.88 -12.21 -2.08
CA HIS A 297 0.04 -11.75 -0.97
C HIS A 297 -0.28 -12.90 -0.01
N TRP A 298 -0.57 -14.10 -0.53
CA TRP A 298 -0.83 -15.27 0.31
C TRP A 298 0.37 -15.57 1.23
N LYS A 299 1.58 -15.55 0.68
CA LYS A 299 2.84 -15.71 1.43
C LYS A 299 2.96 -14.64 2.54
N GLU A 300 2.71 -13.38 2.21
CA GLU A 300 2.85 -12.25 3.15
C GLU A 300 1.79 -12.30 4.25
N LEU A 301 0.56 -12.59 3.89
CA LEU A 301 -0.57 -12.68 4.82
C LEU A 301 -0.48 -13.92 5.70
N ALA A 302 -0.31 -15.10 5.11
CA ALA A 302 -0.32 -16.36 5.85
C ALA A 302 0.97 -16.56 6.67
N LEU A 303 2.14 -16.36 6.06
CA LEU A 303 3.41 -16.70 6.71
C LEU A 303 3.96 -15.53 7.54
N HIS A 304 4.04 -14.36 6.96
CA HIS A 304 4.66 -13.20 7.61
C HIS A 304 3.73 -12.50 8.61
N SER A 305 2.44 -12.44 8.30
CA SER A 305 1.46 -11.86 9.22
C SER A 305 0.86 -12.89 10.19
N ASP A 306 1.05 -14.18 9.94
CA ASP A 306 0.46 -15.31 10.69
C ASP A 306 -1.07 -15.28 10.69
N LEU A 307 -1.66 -14.82 9.57
CA LEU A 307 -3.11 -14.77 9.39
C LEU A 307 -3.68 -16.17 9.17
N ARG A 308 -4.79 -16.48 9.83
CA ARG A 308 -5.46 -17.78 9.77
C ARG A 308 -6.90 -17.67 9.31
N GLU A 309 -7.46 -18.80 8.90
CA GLU A 309 -8.89 -18.90 8.64
C GLU A 309 -9.71 -18.49 9.88
N GLY A 310 -10.72 -17.65 9.66
CA GLY A 310 -11.59 -17.12 10.71
C GLY A 310 -11.01 -15.92 11.49
N ASP A 311 -9.73 -15.58 11.32
CA ASP A 311 -9.17 -14.36 11.90
C ASP A 311 -9.77 -13.10 11.25
N GLY A 312 -9.96 -12.04 12.03
CA GLY A 312 -10.29 -10.72 11.54
C GLY A 312 -9.03 -9.94 11.15
N ILE A 313 -8.98 -9.39 9.95
CA ILE A 313 -7.92 -8.51 9.49
C ILE A 313 -8.48 -7.15 9.08
N PHE A 314 -7.83 -6.09 9.49
CA PHE A 314 -8.15 -4.71 9.19
C PHE A 314 -6.92 -3.97 8.68
N TYR A 315 -7.09 -3.12 7.68
CA TYR A 315 -6.11 -2.13 7.29
C TYR A 315 -6.82 -0.82 6.97
N TYR A 316 -6.41 0.29 7.61
CA TYR A 316 -6.90 1.61 7.23
C TYR A 316 -6.32 2.01 5.88
N THR A 317 -7.14 1.94 4.85
CA THR A 317 -6.74 2.13 3.46
C THR A 317 -7.89 2.62 2.60
N THR A 318 -7.61 3.05 1.37
CA THR A 318 -8.60 3.34 0.34
C THR A 318 -8.41 2.39 -0.84
N CYS A 319 -9.42 2.18 -1.66
CA CYS A 319 -9.35 1.28 -2.83
C CYS A 319 -8.37 1.75 -3.92
N GLY A 320 -7.88 2.98 -3.85
CA GLY A 320 -6.86 3.52 -4.74
C GLY A 320 -5.41 3.26 -4.27
N TRP A 321 -5.22 2.58 -3.13
CA TRP A 321 -3.90 2.24 -2.59
C TRP A 321 -3.68 0.72 -2.56
N MET A 322 -2.45 0.26 -2.85
CA MET A 322 -2.12 -1.17 -2.96
C MET A 322 -2.45 -1.98 -1.70
N MET A 323 -2.43 -1.35 -0.52
CA MET A 323 -2.78 -2.04 0.72
C MET A 323 -4.24 -2.51 0.75
N TRP A 324 -5.13 -1.91 -0.05
CA TRP A 324 -6.48 -2.41 -0.21
C TRP A 324 -6.51 -3.75 -0.98
N ASN A 325 -5.76 -3.86 -2.08
CA ASN A 325 -5.65 -5.09 -2.84
C ASN A 325 -5.03 -6.21 -1.99
N TRP A 326 -4.01 -5.85 -1.21
CA TRP A 326 -3.36 -6.74 -0.25
C TRP A 326 -4.34 -7.22 0.84
N LEU A 327 -5.11 -6.28 1.44
CA LEU A 327 -6.14 -6.58 2.45
C LEU A 327 -7.21 -7.54 1.89
N VAL A 328 -7.77 -7.26 0.71
CA VAL A 328 -8.82 -8.09 0.09
C VAL A 328 -8.30 -9.49 -0.26
N SER A 329 -7.01 -9.63 -0.59
CA SER A 329 -6.39 -10.94 -0.85
C SER A 329 -6.45 -11.89 0.36
N SER A 330 -6.71 -11.39 1.57
CA SER A 330 -6.88 -12.22 2.78
C SER A 330 -8.13 -13.12 2.74
N LEU A 331 -9.09 -12.85 1.85
CA LEU A 331 -10.21 -13.76 1.55
C LEU A 331 -9.71 -15.14 1.12
N SER A 332 -8.57 -15.22 0.43
CA SER A 332 -7.95 -16.49 0.00
C SER A 332 -7.51 -17.39 1.15
N ILE A 333 -7.35 -16.81 2.35
CA ILE A 333 -7.00 -17.54 3.58
C ILE A 333 -8.27 -17.98 4.35
N GLY A 334 -9.41 -17.42 4.00
CA GLY A 334 -10.66 -17.60 4.73
C GLY A 334 -10.80 -16.67 5.94
N ALA A 335 -10.11 -15.55 5.94
CA ALA A 335 -10.19 -14.53 6.98
C ALA A 335 -11.41 -13.61 6.78
N THR A 336 -11.86 -12.95 7.85
CA THR A 336 -12.83 -11.85 7.75
C THR A 336 -12.11 -10.55 7.42
N VAL A 337 -12.42 -9.95 6.28
CA VAL A 337 -11.91 -8.63 5.87
C VAL A 337 -12.75 -7.55 6.54
N HIS A 338 -12.12 -6.74 7.38
CA HIS A 338 -12.74 -5.59 8.02
C HIS A 338 -12.45 -4.32 7.22
N LEU A 339 -13.51 -3.69 6.71
CA LEU A 339 -13.47 -2.46 5.92
C LEU A 339 -13.88 -1.27 6.78
N PHE A 340 -13.25 -0.13 6.58
CA PHE A 340 -13.65 1.15 7.18
C PHE A 340 -13.55 2.25 6.14
N ASP A 341 -14.59 3.08 6.05
CA ASP A 341 -14.58 4.29 5.24
C ASP A 341 -14.86 5.51 6.10
N GLY A 342 -14.11 6.60 5.86
CA GLY A 342 -14.20 7.84 6.61
C GLY A 342 -12.88 8.27 7.24
N ASN A 343 -12.94 9.30 8.07
CA ASN A 343 -11.77 9.84 8.76
C ASN A 343 -11.42 9.02 10.01
N PRO A 344 -10.16 8.57 10.20
CA PRO A 344 -9.77 7.69 11.31
C PRO A 344 -9.72 8.40 12.68
N PHE A 345 -9.96 9.72 12.70
CA PHE A 345 -10.02 10.55 13.91
C PHE A 345 -11.42 11.13 14.16
N HIS A 346 -12.42 10.75 13.38
CA HIS A 346 -13.80 11.24 13.54
C HIS A 346 -14.75 10.10 13.94
N PRO A 347 -15.62 10.29 14.93
CA PRO A 347 -15.81 11.49 15.77
C PRO A 347 -14.71 11.67 16.85
N SER A 348 -13.87 10.70 17.04
CA SER A 348 -12.75 10.74 17.99
C SER A 348 -11.61 9.82 17.57
N PRO A 349 -10.39 9.99 18.10
CA PRO A 349 -9.28 9.04 17.87
C PRO A 349 -9.57 7.59 18.28
N GLU A 350 -10.60 7.35 19.09
CA GLU A 350 -11.01 6.02 19.55
C GLU A 350 -11.71 5.17 18.48
N VAL A 351 -12.18 5.78 17.37
CA VAL A 351 -13.07 5.13 16.41
C VAL A 351 -12.53 3.80 15.86
N LEU A 352 -11.25 3.76 15.47
CA LEU A 352 -10.64 2.53 14.96
C LEU A 352 -10.32 1.52 16.05
N PHE A 353 -9.94 1.98 17.25
CA PHE A 353 -9.67 1.11 18.39
C PHE A 353 -10.96 0.44 18.89
N LYS A 354 -12.04 1.22 18.98
CA LYS A 354 -13.35 0.68 19.32
C LYS A 354 -13.79 -0.36 18.28
N TYR A 355 -13.59 -0.08 16.99
CA TYR A 355 -13.87 -1.03 15.93
C TYR A 355 -13.07 -2.32 16.11
N ALA A 356 -11.77 -2.22 16.38
CA ALA A 356 -10.91 -3.37 16.58
C ALA A 356 -11.34 -4.22 17.80
N ALA A 357 -11.71 -3.57 18.92
CA ALA A 357 -12.17 -4.23 20.12
C ALA A 357 -13.54 -4.90 19.92
N ASP A 358 -14.54 -4.18 19.38
CA ASP A 358 -15.90 -4.69 19.13
C ASP A 358 -15.88 -5.94 18.24
N ARG A 359 -14.98 -5.98 17.24
CA ARG A 359 -14.89 -7.07 16.25
C ARG A 359 -13.77 -8.07 16.52
N LYS A 360 -13.04 -7.92 17.64
CA LYS A 360 -11.91 -8.78 18.04
C LYS A 360 -10.90 -8.97 16.90
N ILE A 361 -10.55 -7.86 16.25
CA ILE A 361 -9.62 -7.87 15.11
C ILE A 361 -8.27 -8.42 15.56
N LYS A 362 -7.73 -9.37 14.80
CA LYS A 362 -6.47 -10.06 15.09
C LYS A 362 -5.27 -9.31 14.51
N ILE A 363 -5.42 -8.78 13.29
CA ILE A 363 -4.37 -8.02 12.61
C ILE A 363 -4.89 -6.63 12.31
N PHE A 364 -4.19 -5.62 12.84
CA PHE A 364 -4.59 -4.22 12.76
C PHE A 364 -3.55 -3.41 12.01
N GLY A 365 -3.87 -2.96 10.80
CA GLY A 365 -2.96 -2.21 9.93
C GLY A 365 -3.32 -0.73 9.82
N VAL A 366 -2.30 0.13 9.93
CA VAL A 366 -2.42 1.59 9.80
C VAL A 366 -1.18 2.18 9.16
N GLY A 367 -1.26 3.41 8.68
CA GLY A 367 -0.08 4.17 8.24
C GLY A 367 0.77 4.65 9.42
N ALA A 368 2.09 4.78 9.23
CA ALA A 368 2.98 5.34 10.24
C ALA A 368 2.50 6.72 10.74
N LYS A 369 2.01 7.57 9.83
CA LYS A 369 1.47 8.89 10.21
C LYS A 369 0.30 8.83 11.20
N TYR A 370 -0.56 7.81 11.12
CA TYR A 370 -1.63 7.61 12.10
C TYR A 370 -1.05 7.38 13.50
N ILE A 371 -0.07 6.49 13.64
CA ILE A 371 0.61 6.20 14.90
C ILE A 371 1.27 7.47 15.46
N LEU A 372 2.01 8.19 14.61
CA LEU A 372 2.73 9.40 15.01
C LEU A 372 1.79 10.56 15.39
N THR A 373 0.61 10.65 14.77
CA THR A 373 -0.39 11.65 15.16
C THR A 373 -0.92 11.36 16.57
N LEU A 374 -1.21 10.11 16.87
CA LEU A 374 -1.68 9.70 18.21
C LEU A 374 -0.57 9.84 19.27
N GLU A 375 0.68 9.52 18.90
CA GLU A 375 1.84 9.71 19.77
C GLU A 375 2.03 11.19 20.15
N LYS A 376 1.98 12.08 19.17
CA LYS A 376 2.10 13.54 19.37
C LYS A 376 1.02 14.07 20.34
N ASP A 377 -0.20 13.58 20.21
CA ASP A 377 -1.33 13.93 21.05
C ASP A 377 -1.30 13.14 22.40
N LYS A 378 -0.31 12.25 22.59
CA LYS A 378 -0.17 11.37 23.77
C LYS A 378 -1.46 10.59 24.04
N TYR A 379 -2.17 10.24 22.97
CA TYR A 379 -3.45 9.54 23.06
C TYR A 379 -3.24 8.10 23.53
N LYS A 380 -4.04 7.67 24.49
CA LYS A 380 -4.07 6.27 24.96
C LYS A 380 -5.45 5.69 24.69
N PRO A 381 -5.54 4.62 23.87
CA PRO A 381 -6.82 3.94 23.65
C PRO A 381 -7.46 3.48 24.95
N SER A 382 -8.77 3.63 25.06
CA SER A 382 -9.57 3.13 26.17
C SER A 382 -10.18 1.75 25.91
N SER A 383 -10.24 1.35 24.64
CA SER A 383 -10.77 0.06 24.20
C SER A 383 -9.84 -1.10 24.55
N ASP A 384 -10.41 -2.28 24.79
CA ASP A 384 -9.64 -3.51 24.99
C ASP A 384 -9.02 -4.00 23.68
N LEU A 385 -7.70 -3.87 23.55
CA LEU A 385 -6.92 -4.28 22.39
C LEU A 385 -6.30 -5.68 22.52
N SER A 386 -6.67 -6.45 23.54
CA SER A 386 -6.09 -7.78 23.82
C SER A 386 -6.26 -8.81 22.70
N SER A 387 -7.25 -8.60 21.81
CA SER A 387 -7.44 -9.42 20.60
C SER A 387 -6.38 -9.18 19.52
N ILE A 388 -5.73 -8.00 19.51
CA ILE A 388 -4.75 -7.66 18.49
C ILE A 388 -3.46 -8.45 18.71
N GLY A 389 -3.18 -9.38 17.82
CA GLY A 389 -1.93 -10.16 17.82
C GLY A 389 -0.80 -9.47 17.07
N ALA A 390 -1.14 -8.70 16.01
CA ALA A 390 -0.17 -7.95 15.24
C ALA A 390 -0.71 -6.57 14.82
N VAL A 391 0.16 -5.56 14.92
CA VAL A 391 -0.03 -4.24 14.32
C VAL A 391 0.89 -4.12 13.13
N LEU A 392 0.35 -3.69 11.97
CA LEU A 392 1.12 -3.45 10.75
C LEU A 392 1.23 -1.95 10.50
N SER A 393 2.41 -1.48 10.09
CA SER A 393 2.64 -0.07 9.79
C SER A 393 3.41 0.11 8.49
N THR A 394 2.94 1.01 7.62
CA THR A 394 3.62 1.38 6.35
C THR A 394 3.27 2.80 5.92
N GLY A 395 3.68 3.17 4.70
CA GLY A 395 3.45 4.48 4.09
C GLY A 395 4.63 5.45 4.26
N SER A 396 5.31 5.38 5.38
CA SER A 396 6.60 6.03 5.66
C SER A 396 7.35 5.22 6.72
N PRO A 397 8.67 5.42 6.89
CA PRO A 397 9.39 4.81 8.01
C PRO A 397 8.77 5.22 9.35
N LEU A 398 8.60 4.24 10.24
CA LEU A 398 8.17 4.49 11.62
C LEU A 398 9.41 4.66 12.49
N PRO A 399 9.63 5.83 13.12
CA PRO A 399 10.78 6.06 13.99
C PRO A 399 10.65 5.29 15.31
N GLY A 400 11.77 5.11 16.02
CA GLY A 400 11.83 4.29 17.24
C GLY A 400 10.86 4.72 18.33
N TYR A 401 10.66 6.01 18.53
CA TYR A 401 9.70 6.52 19.53
C TYR A 401 8.24 6.18 19.16
N GLY A 402 7.92 6.05 17.85
CA GLY A 402 6.61 5.56 17.41
C GLY A 402 6.40 4.08 17.75
N PHE A 403 7.46 3.26 17.68
CA PHE A 403 7.41 1.88 18.20
C PHE A 403 7.20 1.87 19.70
N GLU A 404 7.97 2.64 20.45
CA GLU A 404 7.86 2.73 21.91
C GLU A 404 6.46 3.16 22.34
N TYR A 405 5.89 4.18 21.67
CA TYR A 405 4.53 4.62 21.93
C TYR A 405 3.50 3.49 21.78
N VAL A 406 3.59 2.67 20.71
CA VAL A 406 2.67 1.54 20.53
C VAL A 406 2.76 0.57 21.71
N TYR A 407 3.97 0.20 22.14
CA TYR A 407 4.15 -0.72 23.28
C TYR A 407 3.74 -0.13 24.62
N ASP A 408 3.89 1.17 24.81
CA ASP A 408 3.52 1.85 26.06
C ASP A 408 2.03 2.19 26.14
N SER A 409 1.35 2.34 24.98
CA SER A 409 -0.03 2.84 24.95
C SER A 409 -1.05 1.81 24.45
N TRP A 410 -0.69 0.90 23.52
CA TRP A 410 -1.64 -0.08 22.94
C TRP A 410 -1.50 -1.47 23.55
N GLY A 411 -0.33 -1.82 24.09
CA GLY A 411 -0.11 -3.07 24.80
C GLY A 411 1.20 -3.78 24.42
N LYS A 412 1.76 -4.49 25.41
CA LYS A 412 3.03 -5.19 25.28
C LYS A 412 2.93 -6.60 24.67
N GLY A 413 1.71 -7.10 24.51
CA GLY A 413 1.47 -8.46 24.00
C GLY A 413 1.41 -8.59 22.50
N LEU A 414 1.28 -7.48 21.78
CA LEU A 414 1.16 -7.43 20.31
C LEU A 414 2.53 -7.38 19.63
N ARG A 415 2.60 -7.86 18.39
CA ARG A 415 3.77 -7.72 17.53
C ARG A 415 3.61 -6.50 16.63
N LEU A 416 4.45 -5.49 16.75
CA LEU A 416 4.49 -4.36 15.82
C LEU A 416 5.41 -4.69 14.63
N SER A 417 4.84 -4.77 13.45
CA SER A 417 5.54 -5.06 12.20
C SER A 417 5.49 -3.86 11.29
N SER A 418 6.61 -3.12 11.19
CA SER A 418 6.79 -2.17 10.10
C SER A 418 7.01 -2.93 8.80
N ILE A 419 6.44 -2.46 7.68
CA ILE A 419 6.52 -3.10 6.38
C ILE A 419 6.96 -2.10 5.31
N SER A 420 7.83 -2.53 4.40
CA SER A 420 8.33 -1.75 3.27
C SER A 420 8.14 -2.51 1.98
N GLY A 421 7.58 -1.83 1.00
CA GLY A 421 7.31 -2.32 -0.32
C GLY A 421 6.69 -1.22 -1.17
N GLY A 422 5.90 -1.56 -2.17
CA GLY A 422 5.33 -0.53 -3.02
C GLY A 422 4.22 -1.02 -3.94
N THR A 423 3.55 -0.06 -4.55
CA THR A 423 2.56 -0.32 -5.60
C THR A 423 3.18 -1.05 -6.78
N ASP A 424 4.45 -0.77 -7.05
CA ASP A 424 5.22 -1.32 -8.17
C ASP A 424 5.34 -2.85 -8.07
N LEU A 425 5.74 -3.38 -6.92
CA LEU A 425 5.81 -4.84 -6.69
C LEU A 425 4.51 -5.43 -6.16
N ASN A 426 3.56 -4.59 -5.83
CA ASN A 426 2.30 -4.96 -5.20
C ASN A 426 2.49 -5.98 -4.08
N GLY A 427 3.27 -5.58 -3.08
CA GLY A 427 3.71 -6.42 -1.96
C GLY A 427 4.85 -5.77 -1.20
N CYS A 428 5.59 -6.59 -0.45
CA CYS A 428 6.62 -6.15 0.48
C CYS A 428 7.99 -6.78 0.18
N PHE A 429 9.05 -5.98 0.22
CA PHE A 429 10.44 -6.44 0.25
C PHE A 429 10.88 -6.85 1.65
N ALA A 430 10.45 -6.09 2.66
CA ALA A 430 10.69 -6.40 4.06
C ALA A 430 9.43 -6.19 4.88
N LEU A 431 9.20 -7.05 5.86
CA LEU A 431 7.95 -7.11 6.61
C LEU A 431 8.10 -7.87 7.94
N GLY A 432 6.96 -8.09 8.60
CA GLY A 432 6.90 -8.81 9.86
C GLY A 432 7.31 -10.28 9.77
N ASN A 433 7.64 -10.84 10.94
CA ASN A 433 7.90 -12.27 11.09
C ASN A 433 7.42 -12.71 12.48
N PRO A 434 6.51 -13.69 12.57
CA PRO A 434 5.97 -14.14 13.86
C PRO A 434 7.02 -14.78 14.78
N ASN A 435 8.15 -15.25 14.22
CA ASN A 435 9.18 -15.99 14.92
C ASN A 435 10.38 -15.13 15.35
N LEU A 436 10.41 -13.86 14.96
CA LEU A 436 11.54 -12.97 15.24
C LEU A 436 11.15 -11.84 16.23
N PRO A 437 12.14 -11.34 17.00
CA PRO A 437 11.91 -10.21 17.90
C PRO A 437 11.63 -8.92 17.11
N VAL A 438 11.04 -7.94 17.79
CA VAL A 438 10.85 -6.58 17.28
C VAL A 438 11.85 -5.64 17.95
N HIS A 439 12.62 -4.94 17.13
CA HIS A 439 13.51 -3.86 17.57
C HIS A 439 12.98 -2.53 17.07
N ALA A 440 13.20 -1.48 17.83
CA ALA A 440 12.76 -0.13 17.47
C ALA A 440 13.35 0.30 16.12
N SER A 441 12.56 0.93 15.26
CA SER A 441 12.93 1.40 13.91
C SER A 441 13.29 0.30 12.89
N GLU A 442 13.21 -0.99 13.22
CA GLU A 442 13.57 -2.07 12.31
C GLU A 442 12.35 -2.74 11.69
N LEU A 443 12.46 -3.08 10.40
CA LEU A 443 11.62 -4.09 9.78
C LEU A 443 12.20 -5.45 10.14
N GLN A 444 11.37 -6.37 10.63
CA GLN A 444 11.85 -7.60 11.28
C GLN A 444 12.64 -8.52 10.35
N SER A 445 12.28 -8.61 9.06
CA SER A 445 12.92 -9.53 8.13
C SER A 445 12.69 -9.14 6.67
N LEU A 446 13.58 -9.60 5.79
CA LEU A 446 13.31 -9.63 4.35
C LEU A 446 12.22 -10.66 4.04
N GLY A 447 11.41 -10.40 3.01
CA GLY A 447 10.35 -11.30 2.59
C GLY A 447 10.88 -12.59 1.95
N LEU A 448 10.30 -13.75 2.27
CA LEU A 448 10.64 -14.99 1.58
C LEU A 448 10.47 -14.84 0.06
N GLY A 449 11.44 -15.36 -0.71
CA GLY A 449 11.44 -15.27 -2.17
C GLY A 449 11.78 -13.89 -2.75
N MET A 450 12.12 -12.91 -1.91
CA MET A 450 12.51 -11.55 -2.32
C MET A 450 14.02 -11.38 -2.13
N ALA A 451 14.78 -11.38 -3.23
CA ALA A 451 16.24 -11.28 -3.23
C ALA A 451 16.70 -9.82 -3.07
N VAL A 452 16.43 -9.26 -1.91
CA VAL A 452 16.74 -7.86 -1.57
C VAL A 452 18.20 -7.73 -1.16
N GLU A 453 18.87 -6.74 -1.73
CA GLU A 453 20.23 -6.34 -1.41
C GLU A 453 20.34 -4.82 -1.30
N ILE A 454 21.42 -4.34 -0.73
CA ILE A 454 21.78 -2.92 -0.69
C ILE A 454 23.00 -2.72 -1.56
N PHE A 455 22.92 -1.79 -2.53
CA PHE A 455 24.02 -1.47 -3.43
C PHE A 455 24.60 -0.08 -3.13
N ASP A 456 25.90 0.05 -3.32
CA ASP A 456 26.56 1.36 -3.40
C ASP A 456 26.29 2.03 -4.76
N ASP A 457 26.75 3.27 -4.93
CA ASP A 457 26.59 4.02 -6.17
C ASP A 457 27.34 3.38 -7.38
N SER A 458 28.28 2.46 -7.14
CA SER A 458 28.96 1.71 -8.19
C SER A 458 28.24 0.41 -8.59
N GLY A 459 27.12 0.08 -7.95
CA GLY A 459 26.34 -1.13 -8.19
C GLY A 459 26.92 -2.38 -7.51
N LYS A 460 27.71 -2.22 -6.45
CA LYS A 460 28.24 -3.34 -5.67
C LYS A 460 27.41 -3.56 -4.41
N PRO A 461 27.15 -4.82 -4.03
CA PRO A 461 26.47 -5.12 -2.78
C PRO A 461 27.32 -4.68 -1.57
N ILE A 462 26.66 -4.05 -0.60
CA ILE A 462 27.25 -3.61 0.65
C ILE A 462 26.43 -4.15 1.82
N HIS A 463 27.09 -4.38 2.95
CA HIS A 463 26.48 -4.94 4.16
C HIS A 463 26.69 -4.01 5.34
N GLU A 464 25.66 -3.89 6.21
CA GLU A 464 25.70 -3.01 7.39
C GLU A 464 26.08 -1.55 7.05
N GLN A 465 25.67 -1.11 5.86
CA GLN A 465 25.87 0.24 5.36
C GLN A 465 24.63 0.68 4.61
N LYS A 466 24.41 2.00 4.60
CA LYS A 466 23.30 2.65 3.89
C LYS A 466 23.58 2.68 2.39
N GLY A 467 22.59 2.35 1.58
CA GLY A 467 22.70 2.37 0.12
C GLY A 467 21.35 2.25 -0.57
N GLU A 468 21.38 1.99 -1.87
CA GLU A 468 20.20 1.81 -2.70
C GLU A 468 19.59 0.43 -2.51
N LEU A 469 18.30 0.37 -2.19
CA LEU A 469 17.56 -0.89 -2.12
C LEU A 469 17.32 -1.44 -3.51
N VAL A 470 17.80 -2.65 -3.75
CA VAL A 470 17.63 -3.38 -5.01
C VAL A 470 17.04 -4.76 -4.78
N CYS A 471 16.40 -5.31 -5.81
CA CYS A 471 16.04 -6.72 -5.85
C CYS A 471 16.78 -7.39 -7.02
N THR A 472 17.60 -8.38 -6.70
CA THR A 472 18.55 -8.98 -7.64
C THR A 472 17.99 -10.15 -8.42
N LYS A 473 16.79 -10.64 -8.05
CA LYS A 473 16.10 -11.74 -8.74
C LYS A 473 14.62 -11.42 -8.99
N PRO A 474 14.05 -11.91 -10.11
CA PRO A 474 12.63 -11.75 -10.41
C PRO A 474 11.72 -12.35 -9.34
N PHE A 475 10.51 -11.81 -9.23
CA PHE A 475 9.46 -12.25 -8.32
C PHE A 475 8.09 -12.22 -9.00
N PRO A 476 7.12 -13.07 -8.61
CA PRO A 476 5.90 -13.28 -9.38
C PRO A 476 4.93 -12.09 -9.43
N SER A 477 5.04 -11.14 -8.48
CA SER A 477 4.20 -9.95 -8.43
C SER A 477 4.81 -8.72 -9.11
N MET A 478 5.85 -8.90 -9.96
CA MET A 478 6.31 -7.82 -10.84
C MET A 478 5.15 -7.34 -11.73
N PRO A 479 5.07 -6.04 -12.04
CA PRO A 479 4.16 -5.58 -13.08
C PRO A 479 4.44 -6.33 -14.39
N LEU A 480 3.39 -6.77 -15.06
CA LEU A 480 3.52 -7.40 -16.37
C LEU A 480 4.03 -6.40 -17.40
N GLU A 481 3.49 -5.19 -17.32
CA GLU A 481 3.82 -4.06 -18.18
C GLU A 481 3.30 -2.74 -17.55
N PHE A 482 3.69 -1.62 -18.14
CA PHE A 482 2.94 -0.37 -17.95
C PHE A 482 1.96 -0.22 -19.11
N TRP A 483 0.72 0.16 -18.79
CA TRP A 483 -0.30 0.42 -19.80
C TRP A 483 0.17 1.56 -20.74
N ASN A 484 0.03 1.39 -22.05
CA ASN A 484 0.55 2.32 -23.07
C ASN A 484 2.09 2.48 -23.06
N ASP A 485 2.83 1.41 -22.81
CA ASP A 485 4.29 1.33 -22.89
C ASP A 485 4.72 0.14 -23.76
N SER A 486 4.24 0.13 -25.01
CA SER A 486 4.40 -1.00 -25.93
C SER A 486 5.86 -1.35 -26.26
N ASP A 487 6.78 -0.37 -26.20
CA ASP A 487 8.22 -0.58 -26.36
C ASP A 487 8.94 -0.87 -25.03
N GLY A 488 8.24 -0.77 -23.91
CA GLY A 488 8.74 -1.05 -22.58
C GLY A 488 9.76 -0.06 -22.03
N LYS A 489 9.94 1.10 -22.67
CA LYS A 489 10.95 2.08 -22.26
C LYS A 489 10.65 2.73 -20.92
N LYS A 490 9.37 2.99 -20.62
CA LYS A 490 8.98 3.55 -19.32
C LYS A 490 9.23 2.56 -18.19
N TYR A 491 8.98 1.27 -18.46
CA TYR A 491 9.24 0.19 -17.50
C TYR A 491 10.75 0.04 -17.25
N GLU A 492 11.57 -0.02 -18.31
CA GLU A 492 13.03 -0.08 -18.21
C GLU A 492 13.58 1.13 -17.44
N GLY A 493 13.19 2.35 -17.83
CA GLY A 493 13.63 3.57 -17.17
C GLY A 493 13.17 3.70 -15.69
N ALA A 494 12.09 2.99 -15.31
CA ALA A 494 11.62 3.03 -13.93
C ALA A 494 12.47 2.18 -12.97
N TYR A 495 12.99 1.02 -13.44
CA TYR A 495 13.59 0.03 -12.55
C TYR A 495 15.01 -0.41 -12.91
N PHE A 496 15.45 -0.26 -14.17
CA PHE A 496 16.69 -0.87 -14.68
C PHE A 496 17.68 0.11 -15.29
N ASP A 497 17.36 1.40 -15.32
CA ASP A 497 18.18 2.45 -15.92
C ASP A 497 19.50 2.67 -15.15
N THR A 498 19.45 2.59 -13.81
CA THR A 498 20.62 2.81 -12.95
C THR A 498 21.51 1.57 -12.86
N PHE A 499 20.92 0.39 -12.65
CA PHE A 499 21.61 -0.88 -12.55
C PHE A 499 21.03 -1.84 -13.59
N PRO A 500 21.71 -2.04 -14.72
CA PRO A 500 21.18 -2.88 -15.80
C PRO A 500 20.81 -4.28 -15.30
N ASN A 501 19.58 -4.68 -15.59
CA ASN A 501 19.05 -5.99 -15.21
C ASN A 501 18.97 -6.28 -13.69
N ILE A 502 18.97 -5.24 -12.86
CA ILE A 502 18.75 -5.28 -11.42
C ILE A 502 17.61 -4.32 -11.08
N TRP A 503 16.59 -4.80 -10.39
CA TRP A 503 15.45 -3.97 -9.98
C TRP A 503 15.88 -2.95 -8.93
N ARG A 504 15.92 -1.68 -9.31
CA ARG A 504 16.10 -0.56 -8.39
C ARG A 504 14.74 -0.11 -7.87
N HIS A 505 14.55 -0.15 -6.53
CA HIS A 505 13.25 0.24 -5.96
C HIS A 505 13.12 1.75 -5.74
N GLY A 506 14.24 2.43 -5.53
CA GLY A 506 14.29 3.86 -5.24
C GLY A 506 14.06 4.18 -3.77
N ASP A 507 14.40 3.26 -2.88
CA ASP A 507 14.48 3.48 -1.44
C ASP A 507 15.94 3.40 -0.97
N PHE A 508 16.28 4.26 0.00
CA PHE A 508 17.59 4.28 0.63
C PHE A 508 17.49 3.52 1.95
N ALA A 509 18.22 2.41 2.08
CA ALA A 509 18.03 1.46 3.16
C ALA A 509 19.35 0.81 3.62
N GLU A 510 19.27 0.02 4.68
CA GLU A 510 20.37 -0.77 5.23
C GLU A 510 19.84 -2.11 5.73
N ILE A 511 20.54 -3.21 5.40
CA ILE A 511 20.30 -4.53 5.99
C ILE A 511 21.28 -4.71 7.15
N LEU A 512 20.73 -5.02 8.33
CA LEU A 512 21.49 -5.16 9.56
C LEU A 512 22.01 -6.59 9.76
N SER A 513 23.03 -6.76 10.63
CA SER A 513 23.63 -8.06 10.95
C SER A 513 22.63 -9.08 11.54
N ASN A 514 21.54 -8.62 12.16
CA ASN A 514 20.47 -9.49 12.66
C ASN A 514 19.46 -9.93 11.58
N GLY A 515 19.65 -9.50 10.31
CA GLY A 515 18.74 -9.76 9.19
C GLY A 515 17.52 -8.82 9.09
N GLY A 516 17.40 -7.87 10.00
CA GLY A 516 16.43 -6.79 9.92
C GLY A 516 16.83 -5.73 8.89
N MET A 517 15.91 -4.83 8.56
CA MET A 517 16.16 -3.74 7.61
C MET A 517 15.71 -2.40 8.20
N VAL A 518 16.46 -1.33 7.90
CA VAL A 518 16.07 0.05 8.18
C VAL A 518 15.92 0.81 6.88
N VAL A 519 14.81 1.54 6.72
CA VAL A 519 14.56 2.41 5.56
C VAL A 519 14.75 3.86 5.98
N TYR A 520 15.58 4.58 5.25
CA TYR A 520 15.94 5.99 5.51
C TYR A 520 15.19 6.98 4.62
N GLY A 521 14.28 6.50 3.78
CA GLY A 521 13.44 7.29 2.88
C GLY A 521 13.64 6.95 1.40
N ARG A 522 13.10 7.80 0.53
CA ARG A 522 13.25 7.63 -0.93
C ARG A 522 14.65 8.04 -1.38
N SER A 523 15.23 7.26 -2.30
CA SER A 523 16.56 7.55 -2.85
C SER A 523 16.60 8.86 -3.65
N ASP A 524 15.51 9.19 -4.36
CA ASP A 524 15.35 10.41 -5.12
C ASP A 524 15.08 11.65 -4.25
N ALA A 525 14.70 11.45 -2.99
CA ALA A 525 14.56 12.48 -1.97
C ALA A 525 15.77 12.56 -1.02
N THR A 526 16.79 11.70 -1.18
CA THR A 526 18.01 11.79 -0.37
C THR A 526 18.71 13.13 -0.62
N LEU A 527 19.30 13.63 0.46
CA LEU A 527 20.13 14.83 0.43
C LEU A 527 21.56 14.43 0.05
N ASN A 528 22.27 15.29 -0.67
CA ASN A 528 23.63 14.98 -1.13
C ASN A 528 24.63 16.12 -0.89
N PRO A 529 24.71 16.66 0.34
CA PRO A 529 25.63 17.76 0.63
C PRO A 529 27.08 17.29 0.59
N GLY A 530 27.91 17.99 -0.20
CA GLY A 530 29.33 17.64 -0.37
C GLY A 530 29.56 16.23 -0.93
N GLY A 531 28.64 15.73 -1.77
CA GLY A 531 28.75 14.41 -2.39
C GLY A 531 28.39 13.21 -1.50
N VAL A 532 27.90 13.42 -0.27
CA VAL A 532 27.53 12.33 0.65
C VAL A 532 26.01 12.21 0.75
N ARG A 533 25.49 11.05 0.34
CA ARG A 533 24.04 10.78 0.45
C ARG A 533 23.62 10.58 1.90
N ILE A 534 22.57 11.31 2.32
CA ILE A 534 21.98 11.24 3.65
C ILE A 534 20.45 11.12 3.53
N GLY A 535 19.84 10.30 4.39
CA GLY A 535 18.39 10.09 4.36
C GLY A 535 17.61 11.22 5.03
N THR A 536 16.43 11.53 4.51
CA THR A 536 15.55 12.53 5.09
C THR A 536 14.88 12.06 6.39
N ALA A 537 14.70 10.76 6.56
CA ALA A 537 14.06 10.18 7.75
C ALA A 537 14.85 10.43 9.04
N ASP A 538 16.18 10.48 8.96
CA ASP A 538 17.03 10.78 10.13
C ASP A 538 16.71 12.18 10.69
N LEU A 539 16.46 13.16 9.81
CA LEU A 539 16.05 14.51 10.20
C LEU A 539 14.62 14.53 10.74
N TYR A 540 13.69 13.91 10.05
CA TYR A 540 12.28 13.88 10.48
C TYR A 540 12.13 13.27 11.87
N SER A 541 12.82 12.16 12.15
CA SER A 541 12.79 11.49 13.46
C SER A 541 13.20 12.40 14.60
N LEU A 542 14.18 13.27 14.39
CA LEU A 542 14.58 14.26 15.41
C LEU A 542 13.58 15.42 15.50
N LEU A 543 13.19 16.00 14.36
CA LEU A 543 12.35 17.21 14.33
C LEU A 543 10.97 16.96 14.93
N GLU A 544 10.43 15.77 14.77
CA GLU A 544 9.14 15.36 15.33
C GLU A 544 9.15 15.27 16.86
N THR A 545 10.33 15.22 17.50
CA THR A 545 10.47 15.26 18.98
C THR A 545 10.44 16.70 19.54
N ILE A 546 10.48 17.71 18.70
CA ILE A 546 10.51 19.12 19.12
C ILE A 546 9.08 19.65 19.16
N SER A 547 8.57 19.95 20.35
CA SER A 547 7.17 20.32 20.59
C SER A 547 6.70 21.56 19.84
N GLU A 548 7.60 22.51 19.58
CA GLU A 548 7.32 23.74 18.84
C GLU A 548 7.13 23.50 17.34
N ILE A 549 7.55 22.34 16.82
CA ILE A 549 7.42 21.98 15.41
C ILE A 549 6.11 21.18 15.20
N GLY A 550 5.23 21.73 14.39
CA GLY A 550 4.00 21.07 13.96
C GLY A 550 4.26 19.98 12.94
N ASP A 551 5.06 20.32 11.93
CA ASP A 551 5.45 19.42 10.84
C ASP A 551 6.70 19.96 10.12
N SER A 552 7.31 19.15 9.23
CA SER A 552 8.52 19.55 8.50
C SER A 552 8.63 18.90 7.13
N VAL A 553 9.33 19.54 6.20
CA VAL A 553 9.83 18.92 4.97
C VAL A 553 11.25 19.41 4.69
N VAL A 554 12.11 18.49 4.24
CA VAL A 554 13.50 18.79 3.93
C VAL A 554 13.80 18.46 2.49
N ILE A 555 14.58 19.33 1.84
CA ILE A 555 15.03 19.14 0.45
C ILE A 555 16.51 19.43 0.29
N GLY A 556 17.11 18.84 -0.74
CA GLY A 556 18.41 19.28 -1.24
C GLY A 556 18.20 20.30 -2.35
N GLN A 557 18.52 21.57 -2.08
CA GLN A 557 18.52 22.63 -3.08
C GLN A 557 19.86 22.64 -3.80
N GLU A 558 19.84 22.59 -5.14
CA GLU A 558 21.04 22.86 -5.94
C GLU A 558 21.45 24.31 -5.76
N TRP A 559 22.68 24.54 -5.27
CA TRP A 559 23.18 25.85 -4.94
C TRP A 559 24.67 25.96 -5.21
N LYS A 560 25.03 26.86 -6.13
CA LYS A 560 26.39 27.00 -6.64
C LYS A 560 26.97 25.67 -7.07
N ASP A 561 27.81 25.05 -7.07
CA ASP A 561 28.25 23.76 -7.58
C ASP A 561 28.04 22.58 -6.60
N ASP A 562 27.09 22.71 -5.64
CA ASP A 562 26.81 21.69 -4.62
C ASP A 562 25.31 21.64 -4.26
N VAL A 563 24.95 20.74 -3.36
CA VAL A 563 23.61 20.61 -2.79
C VAL A 563 23.61 21.11 -1.34
N ARG A 564 22.77 22.11 -1.04
CA ARG A 564 22.57 22.53 0.35
C ARG A 564 21.26 21.97 0.91
N VAL A 565 21.31 21.60 2.18
CA VAL A 565 20.12 21.10 2.91
C VAL A 565 19.26 22.30 3.29
N VAL A 566 18.00 22.29 2.87
CA VAL A 566 16.99 23.28 3.24
C VAL A 566 15.88 22.60 4.01
N LEU A 567 15.61 23.08 5.21
CA LEU A 567 14.57 22.58 6.09
C LEU A 567 13.42 23.58 6.15
N PHE A 568 12.21 23.12 5.85
CA PHE A 568 10.99 23.89 6.02
C PHE A 568 10.23 23.38 7.24
N LEU A 569 9.74 24.29 8.05
CA LEU A 569 9.03 24.01 9.30
C LEU A 569 7.62 24.62 9.27
N LYS A 570 6.62 23.80 9.52
CA LYS A 570 5.31 24.26 9.97
C LYS A 570 5.32 24.25 11.48
N MET A 571 5.16 25.41 12.09
CA MET A 571 5.19 25.52 13.54
C MET A 571 3.90 24.98 14.18
N SER A 572 3.98 24.53 15.42
CA SER A 572 2.80 24.22 16.25
C SER A 572 1.99 25.50 16.51
N PRO A 573 0.68 25.42 16.81
CA PRO A 573 -0.12 26.57 17.21
C PRO A 573 0.59 27.38 18.30
N GLU A 574 0.53 28.71 18.19
CA GLU A 574 1.17 29.68 19.13
C GLU A 574 2.71 29.63 19.16
N SER A 575 3.36 28.85 18.31
CA SER A 575 4.82 28.80 18.18
C SER A 575 5.29 29.49 16.89
N ASN A 576 6.48 30.13 16.94
CA ASN A 576 7.14 30.69 15.78
C ASN A 576 8.61 30.27 15.76
N LEU A 577 9.19 30.29 14.57
CA LEU A 577 10.63 30.04 14.41
C LEU A 577 11.41 31.27 14.88
N THR A 578 11.99 31.17 16.08
CA THR A 578 12.88 32.21 16.63
C THR A 578 14.35 31.88 16.36
N PRO A 579 15.27 32.84 16.39
CA PRO A 579 16.71 32.60 16.27
C PRO A 579 17.24 31.58 17.29
N GLU A 580 16.71 31.60 18.53
CA GLU A 580 17.08 30.67 19.59
C GLU A 580 16.64 29.26 19.28
N LEU A 581 15.42 29.09 18.78
CA LEU A 581 14.89 27.77 18.34
C LEU A 581 15.67 27.25 17.15
N GLU A 582 15.97 28.09 16.16
CA GLU A 582 16.79 27.72 15.01
C GLU A 582 18.19 27.26 15.45
N ALA A 583 18.84 27.96 16.35
CA ALA A 583 20.15 27.59 16.89
C ALA A 583 20.08 26.24 17.64
N ARG A 584 19.03 26.03 18.43
CA ARG A 584 18.79 24.77 19.13
C ARG A 584 18.59 23.59 18.13
N ILE A 585 17.75 23.78 17.11
CA ILE A 585 17.52 22.77 16.07
C ILE A 585 18.85 22.40 15.39
N ARG A 586 19.64 23.36 14.97
CA ARG A 586 20.97 23.13 14.35
C ARG A 586 21.91 22.36 15.26
N LYS A 587 21.95 22.74 16.56
CA LYS A 587 22.74 22.05 17.57
C LYS A 587 22.27 20.61 17.75
N ASP A 588 20.98 20.40 17.94
CA ASP A 588 20.40 19.08 18.14
C ASP A 588 20.67 18.16 16.93
N ILE A 589 20.50 18.65 15.70
CA ILE A 589 20.82 17.91 14.49
C ILE A 589 22.32 17.54 14.45
N LYS A 590 23.19 18.50 14.76
CA LYS A 590 24.63 18.27 14.76
C LYS A 590 25.06 17.19 15.76
N GLU A 591 24.48 17.21 16.96
CA GLU A 591 24.86 16.35 18.07
C GLU A 591 24.18 14.96 18.03
N LYS A 592 22.89 14.92 17.63
CA LYS A 592 22.06 13.70 17.71
C LYS A 592 21.96 12.94 16.37
N VAL A 593 22.18 13.64 15.24
CA VAL A 593 22.16 13.02 13.91
C VAL A 593 23.57 13.06 13.31
N SER A 594 23.99 14.16 12.72
CA SER A 594 25.39 14.39 12.32
C SER A 594 25.61 15.84 11.85
N PRO A 595 26.87 16.32 11.80
CA PRO A 595 27.20 17.63 11.23
C PRO A 595 26.75 17.83 9.78
N ARG A 596 26.66 16.74 8.99
CA ARG A 596 26.27 16.78 7.56
C ARG A 596 24.78 17.00 7.36
N HIS A 597 23.95 16.66 8.35
CA HIS A 597 22.51 16.86 8.32
C HIS A 597 22.10 18.28 8.70
N VAL A 598 23.02 19.11 9.19
CA VAL A 598 22.70 20.48 9.63
C VAL A 598 22.23 21.29 8.43
N PRO A 599 20.98 21.80 8.43
CA PRO A 599 20.47 22.58 7.31
C PRO A 599 21.25 23.87 7.09
N ALA A 600 21.54 24.18 5.83
CA ALA A 600 22.08 25.51 5.47
C ALA A 600 21.02 26.59 5.68
N LYS A 601 19.76 26.27 5.43
CA LYS A 601 18.61 27.16 5.62
C LYS A 601 17.52 26.47 6.41
N ILE A 602 16.87 27.20 7.32
CA ILE A 602 15.66 26.81 8.02
C ILE A 602 14.60 27.88 7.74
N VAL A 603 13.46 27.51 7.21
CA VAL A 603 12.41 28.43 6.76
C VAL A 603 11.07 28.02 7.35
N GLN A 604 10.36 28.94 8.00
CA GLN A 604 8.99 28.70 8.42
C GLN A 604 8.03 28.82 7.24
N VAL A 605 7.11 27.87 7.13
CA VAL A 605 6.03 27.84 6.12
C VAL A 605 4.67 27.63 6.77
N ALA A 606 3.61 28.03 6.09
CA ALA A 606 2.26 27.91 6.63
C ALA A 606 1.75 26.46 6.62
N ASP A 607 2.12 25.65 5.63
CA ASP A 607 1.71 24.25 5.54
C ASP A 607 2.71 23.39 4.78
N ILE A 608 2.66 22.08 5.04
CA ILE A 608 3.49 21.06 4.37
C ILE A 608 2.60 20.28 3.40
N PRO A 609 3.01 20.11 2.12
CA PRO A 609 2.23 19.37 1.15
C PRO A 609 2.38 17.86 1.34
N TYR A 610 1.23 17.15 1.17
CA TYR A 610 1.14 15.70 1.28
C TYR A 610 0.41 15.09 0.10
N THR A 611 0.77 13.86 -0.25
CA THR A 611 -0.09 13.04 -1.10
C THR A 611 -1.36 12.63 -0.36
N ARG A 612 -2.39 12.18 -1.09
CA ARG A 612 -3.64 11.68 -0.50
C ARG A 612 -3.43 10.48 0.44
N ASN A 613 -2.36 9.73 0.22
CA ASN A 613 -1.92 8.64 1.11
C ASN A 613 -1.00 9.12 2.25
N MET A 614 -1.03 10.41 2.57
CA MET A 614 -0.27 11.04 3.66
C MET A 614 1.25 10.86 3.57
N LYS A 615 1.81 10.81 2.36
CA LYS A 615 3.27 10.83 2.12
C LYS A 615 3.74 12.25 1.86
N LYS A 616 4.85 12.65 2.45
CA LYS A 616 5.53 13.92 2.16
C LYS A 616 6.00 13.94 0.71
N VAL A 617 6.06 15.11 0.10
CA VAL A 617 6.38 15.27 -1.33
C VAL A 617 7.60 16.13 -1.55
N GLU A 618 8.74 15.71 -1.01
CA GLU A 618 10.03 16.40 -1.05
C GLU A 618 10.40 16.84 -2.46
N ILE A 619 10.18 15.98 -3.46
CA ILE A 619 10.50 16.27 -4.86
C ILE A 619 9.62 17.41 -5.41
N ALA A 620 8.32 17.42 -5.08
CA ALA A 620 7.44 18.51 -5.51
C ALA A 620 7.84 19.83 -4.87
N VAL A 621 8.23 19.80 -3.59
CA VAL A 621 8.77 20.98 -2.88
C VAL A 621 10.09 21.44 -3.51
N LYS A 622 11.04 20.53 -3.77
CA LYS A 622 12.32 20.83 -4.45
C LYS A 622 12.07 21.51 -5.78
N LYS A 623 11.21 20.94 -6.63
CA LYS A 623 10.85 21.51 -7.94
C LYS A 623 10.25 22.91 -7.80
N THR A 624 9.34 23.10 -6.86
CA THR A 624 8.71 24.41 -6.62
C THR A 624 9.74 25.45 -6.21
N VAL A 625 10.67 25.11 -5.32
CA VAL A 625 11.77 25.99 -4.88
C VAL A 625 12.70 26.35 -6.04
N GLN A 626 12.95 25.41 -6.95
CA GLN A 626 13.82 25.62 -8.13
C GLN A 626 13.10 26.30 -9.31
N GLY A 627 11.81 26.61 -9.19
CA GLY A 627 11.02 27.22 -10.27
C GLY A 627 10.62 26.23 -11.37
N GLU A 628 10.78 24.94 -11.13
CA GLU A 628 10.39 23.88 -12.07
C GLU A 628 8.90 23.57 -11.99
N PRO A 629 8.27 23.15 -13.08
CA PRO A 629 6.85 22.79 -13.07
C PRO A 629 6.58 21.52 -12.27
N VAL A 630 5.58 21.60 -11.37
CA VAL A 630 5.00 20.42 -10.69
C VAL A 630 3.76 20.00 -11.44
N THR A 631 3.81 18.88 -12.13
CA THR A 631 2.78 18.42 -13.07
C THR A 631 1.65 17.63 -12.41
N ASN A 632 1.86 17.04 -11.21
CA ASN A 632 0.91 16.12 -10.57
C ASN A 632 0.34 16.66 -9.26
N LYS A 633 -0.11 17.92 -9.26
CA LYS A 633 -0.67 18.59 -8.07
C LYS A 633 -1.95 17.94 -7.55
N ASP A 634 -2.71 17.31 -8.44
CA ASP A 634 -4.00 16.67 -8.09
C ASP A 634 -3.83 15.38 -7.26
N ALA A 635 -2.62 14.84 -7.21
CA ALA A 635 -2.28 13.75 -6.28
C ALA A 635 -2.08 14.23 -4.84
N LEU A 636 -2.06 15.54 -4.62
CA LEU A 636 -1.87 16.12 -3.29
C LEU A 636 -3.24 16.34 -2.61
N ILE A 637 -3.24 16.24 -1.29
CA ILE A 637 -4.41 16.55 -0.47
C ILE A 637 -4.57 18.06 -0.27
N ASN A 638 -3.45 18.78 -0.31
CA ASN A 638 -3.34 20.24 -0.11
C ASN A 638 -2.39 20.88 -1.13
N PRO A 639 -2.73 20.83 -2.44
CA PRO A 639 -1.85 21.33 -3.49
C PRO A 639 -1.51 22.83 -3.36
N GLU A 640 -2.38 23.61 -2.72
CA GLU A 640 -2.16 25.03 -2.39
C GLU A 640 -0.95 25.24 -1.47
N ALA A 641 -0.59 24.26 -0.67
CA ALA A 641 0.59 24.34 0.19
C ALA A 641 1.89 24.57 -0.60
N LEU A 642 1.96 24.16 -1.87
CA LEU A 642 3.12 24.40 -2.72
C LEU A 642 3.37 25.91 -2.99
N GLU A 643 2.34 26.74 -2.88
CA GLU A 643 2.50 28.18 -3.10
C GLU A 643 3.43 28.83 -2.05
N TYR A 644 3.50 28.27 -0.84
CA TYR A 644 4.37 28.75 0.25
C TYR A 644 5.87 28.55 0.00
N TYR A 645 6.24 27.77 -1.04
CA TYR A 645 7.63 27.45 -1.38
C TYR A 645 8.14 28.23 -2.59
N LYS A 646 7.32 29.07 -3.21
CA LYS A 646 7.70 29.86 -4.39
C LYS A 646 8.42 31.15 -3.98
N ASN A 647 9.44 31.50 -4.75
CA ASN A 647 10.11 32.80 -4.69
C ASN A 647 10.55 33.24 -3.28
N LEU A 648 11.06 32.31 -2.49
CA LEU A 648 11.51 32.58 -1.11
C LEU A 648 12.83 33.34 -1.13
N PRO A 649 12.86 34.64 -0.67
CA PRO A 649 14.09 35.45 -0.73
C PRO A 649 15.25 34.85 0.07
N GLN A 650 14.95 34.13 1.17
CA GLN A 650 15.93 33.46 2.03
C GLN A 650 16.73 32.38 1.28
N LEU A 651 16.18 31.84 0.19
CA LEU A 651 16.79 30.79 -0.62
C LEU A 651 17.59 31.33 -1.81
N SER A 652 17.57 32.66 -2.03
CA SER A 652 18.31 33.30 -3.10
C SER A 652 19.65 33.89 -2.61
N VAL A 653 19.99 33.67 -1.35
CA VAL A 653 21.23 34.15 -0.70
C VAL A 653 21.92 33.04 0.09
N ASP A 654 23.21 33.25 0.40
CA ASP A 654 24.02 32.33 1.21
C ASP A 654 23.52 32.18 2.64
#